data_3fa603f312c7dc02849f0cf3d64fb308
#
_entry.id   3fa603f312c7dc02849f0cf3d64fb308
#
_cell.length_a   1.000
_cell.length_b   1.000
_cell.length_c   1.000
_cell.angle_alpha   90.00
_cell.angle_beta   90.00
_cell.angle_gamma   90.00
#
_symmetry.space_group_name_H-M   'P 1'
#
loop_
_entity.id
_entity.type
_entity.pdbx_description
1 polymer ?
#
loop_
_entity_poly.entity_id
_entity_poly.type
_entity_poly.pdbx_seq_one_letter_code
_entity_poly.pdbx_strand_id
1 'polypeptide(L)'
;MVDEIVRQVSHLFEDFYGDNKTAFLVTADHGMSRKGNHGDGDPDNTRTPLVAWGAGVPKARHLPQRRFVYTEYDKHWGLDFLARSDVEQADLTPLMASWLGLPVPANSEGRLPLDLLNASPAYRARAALATAKQVLEVYRVKYVDRASRMLHFQPFQPLQSRGDTLPGAARVADAEQAIRDGEFDVAMEESEALIHDALLGAKYLHRYDAPILSTIVVCGYLGLFMYGLTFLAWYAQDQPVLSLRPCNVRIMSMPPLILALLWGKFALDHAPWMYFVYSGAVGAIWTLFACRVHILAHVLRHAQSMWTYVKGVSYAVISLILLELAVYGYLHRLVWAAILLFLGFSLPFASPMSFKEGHQVLVLLGAVLCGANGWFMSLPTEKDESVPLILGGGTLLLVLGSLVYLLPRTFLMPPDYLGRDRNAYAMMHARTVDELKEISAQKNEEEPDADVFWPRTRQALLMELVCLVISMLVTRSSAHSLNTKQGLPFVNQAVAWVVMLGSMSAPLVLGFQRPRGKLAQPVRERLVLLIFAFAPVFVLLSLRDEVLFYAVYTLLVLAWGHMEAELARDRIVIERITSGTRSAVTVQEPQRPRNMILDDIRVGIVYLVLLHVGFFGTGNVASISSFYLSPVYRQVPEFSPYHLAAMLV
;
A
#
# COMPACT_ATOMS: atom_id res chain seq x y z
N MET A 1 32.00 -17.82 19.04
CA MET A 1 31.12 -18.83 19.69
C MET A 1 30.65 -19.88 18.68
N VAL A 2 29.93 -19.52 17.58
CA VAL A 2 29.42 -20.50 16.60
C VAL A 2 30.56 -21.27 15.93
N ASP A 3 31.59 -20.59 15.47
CA ASP A 3 32.81 -21.20 14.90
C ASP A 3 33.46 -22.26 15.84
N GLU A 4 33.55 -21.94 17.14
CA GLU A 4 34.10 -22.89 18.13
C GLU A 4 33.18 -24.09 18.33
N ILE A 5 31.86 -23.94 18.29
CA ILE A 5 30.91 -25.06 18.35
C ILE A 5 31.09 -25.94 17.11
N VAL A 6 31.17 -25.37 15.93
CA VAL A 6 31.37 -26.09 14.66
C VAL A 6 32.68 -26.89 14.73
N ARG A 7 33.77 -26.28 15.21
CA ARG A 7 35.06 -26.93 15.38
C ARG A 7 34.97 -28.13 16.35
N GLN A 8 34.36 -27.96 17.52
CA GLN A 8 34.22 -29.02 18.53
C GLN A 8 33.35 -30.18 18.02
N VAL A 9 32.21 -29.84 17.35
CA VAL A 9 31.32 -30.88 16.78
C VAL A 9 32.04 -31.67 15.69
N SER A 10 32.78 -30.98 14.79
CA SER A 10 33.53 -31.67 13.75
C SER A 10 34.53 -32.66 14.31
N HIS A 11 35.34 -32.24 15.29
CA HIS A 11 36.31 -33.14 15.94
C HIS A 11 35.64 -34.30 16.68
N LEU A 12 34.55 -34.03 17.40
CA LEU A 12 33.79 -35.05 18.10
C LEU A 12 33.31 -36.17 17.16
N PHE A 13 32.77 -35.83 16.02
CA PHE A 13 32.26 -36.78 15.03
C PHE A 13 33.42 -37.51 14.32
N GLU A 14 34.48 -36.80 13.98
CA GLU A 14 35.67 -37.40 13.37
C GLU A 14 36.35 -38.41 14.32
N ASP A 15 36.50 -38.06 15.59
CA ASP A 15 37.09 -38.93 16.60
C ASP A 15 36.19 -40.14 16.93
N PHE A 16 34.85 -39.93 16.95
CA PHE A 16 33.90 -40.97 17.28
C PHE A 16 33.76 -42.03 16.16
N TYR A 17 33.62 -41.60 14.91
CA TYR A 17 33.40 -42.51 13.79
C TYR A 17 34.72 -43.00 13.16
N GLY A 18 35.72 -42.16 13.03
CA GLY A 18 37.05 -42.47 12.50
C GLY A 18 37.07 -43.01 11.06
N ASP A 19 35.99 -42.85 10.31
CA ASP A 19 35.79 -43.50 9.00
C ASP A 19 35.78 -42.55 7.82
N ASN A 20 35.93 -41.22 8.02
CA ASN A 20 35.88 -40.16 7.02
C ASN A 20 34.60 -40.14 6.18
N LYS A 21 33.49 -40.69 6.69
CA LYS A 21 32.20 -40.74 5.98
C LYS A 21 31.19 -39.72 6.45
N THR A 22 31.54 -38.82 7.34
CA THR A 22 30.67 -37.76 7.83
C THR A 22 30.69 -36.61 6.85
N ALA A 23 29.50 -36.11 6.48
CA ALA A 23 29.30 -34.84 5.79
C ALA A 23 28.84 -33.79 6.79
N PHE A 24 29.41 -32.61 6.70
CA PHE A 24 29.06 -31.47 7.54
C PHE A 24 28.42 -30.37 6.67
N LEU A 25 27.36 -29.78 7.17
CA LEU A 25 26.70 -28.62 6.55
C LEU A 25 26.34 -27.61 7.63
N VAL A 26 26.80 -26.39 7.45
CA VAL A 26 26.50 -25.24 8.33
C VAL A 26 25.78 -24.20 7.52
N THR A 27 24.62 -23.81 7.98
CA THR A 27 23.79 -22.74 7.38
C THR A 27 22.93 -22.11 8.48
N ALA A 28 22.10 -21.16 8.10
CA ALA A 28 21.07 -20.58 8.96
C ALA A 28 19.71 -20.64 8.24
N ASP A 29 18.63 -20.58 9.00
CA ASP A 29 17.25 -20.54 8.50
C ASP A 29 16.93 -19.21 7.79
N HIS A 30 17.50 -18.11 8.27
CA HIS A 30 17.40 -16.77 7.66
C HIS A 30 18.61 -15.93 8.08
N GLY A 31 18.75 -14.76 7.45
CA GLY A 31 19.69 -13.75 7.86
C GLY A 31 19.15 -12.88 8.98
N MET A 32 19.88 -11.80 9.30
CA MET A 32 19.48 -10.84 10.31
C MET A 32 20.08 -9.48 9.99
N SER A 33 19.26 -8.44 10.01
CA SER A 33 19.75 -7.08 9.86
C SER A 33 20.65 -6.65 11.03
N ARG A 34 21.44 -5.60 10.84
CA ARG A 34 22.31 -5.05 11.89
C ARG A 34 21.57 -4.70 13.18
N LYS A 35 20.26 -4.45 13.11
CA LYS A 35 19.39 -4.11 14.25
C LYS A 35 18.76 -5.32 14.94
N GLY A 36 19.00 -6.52 14.42
CA GLY A 36 18.39 -7.75 14.95
C GLY A 36 17.01 -8.07 14.41
N ASN A 37 16.54 -7.36 13.38
CA ASN A 37 15.28 -7.65 12.72
C ASN A 37 15.44 -8.74 11.67
N HIS A 38 14.38 -9.49 11.43
CA HIS A 38 14.26 -10.50 10.37
C HIS A 38 12.80 -10.64 9.95
N GLY A 39 12.55 -11.30 8.83
CA GLY A 39 11.18 -11.62 8.37
C GLY A 39 10.65 -10.68 7.29
N ASP A 40 11.45 -9.75 6.79
CA ASP A 40 11.16 -8.99 5.57
C ASP A 40 11.94 -9.52 4.36
N GLY A 41 11.80 -8.89 3.20
CA GLY A 41 12.47 -9.29 1.96
C GLY A 41 13.87 -8.71 1.77
N ASP A 42 14.44 -8.04 2.78
CA ASP A 42 15.77 -7.46 2.71
C ASP A 42 16.82 -8.58 2.51
N PRO A 43 17.81 -8.39 1.64
CA PRO A 43 18.92 -9.34 1.47
C PRO A 43 19.64 -9.70 2.78
N ASP A 44 19.80 -8.77 3.71
CA ASP A 44 20.39 -9.04 5.03
C ASP A 44 19.58 -10.06 5.84
N ASN A 45 18.26 -10.12 5.60
CA ASN A 45 17.35 -11.03 6.31
C ASN A 45 17.10 -12.35 5.58
N THR A 46 17.34 -12.41 4.26
CA THR A 46 17.01 -13.55 3.41
C THR A 46 18.21 -14.34 2.93
N ARG A 47 19.41 -13.75 2.90
CA ARG A 47 20.64 -14.44 2.51
C ARG A 47 21.34 -15.04 3.71
N THR A 48 21.73 -16.32 3.58
CA THR A 48 22.40 -17.08 4.63
C THR A 48 23.72 -17.65 4.11
N PRO A 49 24.74 -17.79 4.95
CA PRO A 49 25.96 -18.50 4.57
C PRO A 49 25.65 -19.99 4.42
N LEU A 50 26.33 -20.64 3.47
CA LEU A 50 26.35 -22.09 3.32
C LEU A 50 27.79 -22.55 3.28
N VAL A 51 28.18 -23.38 4.24
CA VAL A 51 29.49 -24.03 4.28
C VAL A 51 29.30 -25.52 4.39
N ALA A 52 29.89 -26.29 3.49
CA ALA A 52 29.81 -27.75 3.52
C ALA A 52 31.18 -28.38 3.27
N TRP A 53 31.46 -29.47 3.97
CA TRP A 53 32.70 -30.27 3.81
C TRP A 53 32.48 -31.71 4.23
N GLY A 54 33.47 -32.56 3.94
CA GLY A 54 33.42 -33.96 4.31
C GLY A 54 32.97 -34.90 3.18
N ALA A 55 32.36 -36.02 3.55
CA ALA A 55 32.00 -37.08 2.62
C ALA A 55 30.89 -36.60 1.63
N GLY A 56 31.08 -36.93 0.37
CA GLY A 56 30.09 -36.55 -0.68
C GLY A 56 30.07 -35.09 -1.09
N VAL A 57 30.85 -34.23 -0.40
CA VAL A 57 30.98 -32.81 -0.77
C VAL A 57 32.17 -32.66 -1.73
N PRO A 58 31.99 -31.92 -2.86
CA PRO A 58 33.11 -31.67 -3.77
C PRO A 58 34.11 -30.69 -3.15
N LYS A 59 35.37 -30.80 -3.57
CA LYS A 59 36.39 -29.85 -3.19
C LYS A 59 36.08 -28.47 -3.82
N ALA A 60 36.41 -27.41 -3.06
CA ALA A 60 36.26 -26.07 -3.54
C ALA A 60 37.01 -25.84 -4.87
N ARG A 61 36.35 -25.23 -5.84
CA ARG A 61 36.94 -24.94 -7.17
C ARG A 61 37.77 -23.68 -7.08
N HIS A 62 39.07 -23.78 -7.38
CA HIS A 62 39.92 -22.61 -7.52
C HIS A 62 39.71 -21.92 -8.88
N LEU A 63 39.63 -20.60 -8.89
CA LEU A 63 39.53 -19.80 -10.10
C LEU A 63 40.92 -19.34 -10.54
N PRO A 64 41.31 -19.59 -11.80
CA PRO A 64 42.62 -19.23 -12.30
C PRO A 64 42.84 -17.73 -12.51
N GLN A 65 41.79 -16.92 -12.52
CA GLN A 65 41.86 -15.45 -12.61
C GLN A 65 40.79 -14.83 -11.74
N ARG A 66 41.11 -13.70 -11.07
CA ARG A 66 40.20 -12.88 -10.27
C ARG A 66 39.07 -12.28 -11.16
N ARG A 67 38.10 -13.07 -11.53
CA ARG A 67 36.88 -12.63 -12.21
C ARG A 67 35.71 -12.71 -11.23
N PHE A 68 35.70 -11.83 -10.23
CA PHE A 68 34.55 -11.74 -9.32
C PHE A 68 33.81 -10.45 -9.52
N VAL A 69 32.47 -10.58 -9.65
CA VAL A 69 31.54 -9.54 -9.27
C VAL A 69 31.32 -9.72 -7.76
N TYR A 70 32.07 -8.96 -6.96
CA TYR A 70 31.83 -8.90 -5.52
C TYR A 70 30.41 -8.38 -5.27
N THR A 71 29.67 -9.08 -4.44
CA THR A 71 28.52 -8.51 -3.76
C THR A 71 29.01 -7.84 -2.48
N GLU A 72 28.23 -6.95 -1.91
CA GLU A 72 28.53 -6.28 -0.65
C GLU A 72 28.78 -7.29 0.49
N TYR A 73 28.20 -8.48 0.39
CA TYR A 73 28.26 -9.55 1.41
C TYR A 73 29.58 -10.35 1.44
N ASP A 74 30.20 -10.57 0.29
CA ASP A 74 31.37 -11.45 0.16
C ASP A 74 32.70 -10.68 0.04
N LYS A 75 32.65 -9.37 -0.14
CA LYS A 75 33.83 -8.49 -0.29
C LYS A 75 34.87 -8.64 0.83
N HIS A 76 34.43 -8.99 2.03
CA HIS A 76 35.27 -9.06 3.23
C HIS A 76 35.71 -10.49 3.60
N TRP A 77 35.29 -11.52 2.85
CA TRP A 77 35.60 -12.92 3.19
C TRP A 77 37.03 -13.32 2.82
N GLY A 78 37.68 -12.58 1.92
CA GLY A 78 39.04 -12.89 1.47
C GLY A 78 39.15 -14.20 0.69
N LEU A 79 38.06 -14.66 0.11
CA LEU A 79 37.95 -15.94 -0.63
C LEU A 79 37.91 -15.75 -2.14
N ASP A 80 38.55 -14.71 -2.66
CA ASP A 80 38.55 -14.28 -4.07
C ASP A 80 39.07 -15.34 -5.05
N PHE A 81 39.77 -16.33 -4.51
CA PHE A 81 40.37 -17.42 -5.27
C PHE A 81 39.45 -18.64 -5.39
N LEU A 82 38.29 -18.63 -4.75
CA LEU A 82 37.33 -19.74 -4.76
C LEU A 82 36.08 -19.35 -5.56
N ALA A 83 35.51 -20.33 -6.29
CA ALA A 83 34.22 -20.17 -6.93
C ALA A 83 33.11 -20.25 -5.87
N ARG A 84 32.27 -19.21 -5.80
CA ARG A 84 31.06 -19.24 -4.98
C ARG A 84 29.95 -19.98 -5.72
N SER A 85 29.22 -20.86 -5.03
CA SER A 85 28.01 -21.50 -5.54
C SER A 85 26.82 -20.97 -4.74
N ASP A 86 25.90 -20.30 -5.40
CA ASP A 86 24.64 -19.85 -4.82
C ASP A 86 23.57 -20.92 -5.04
N VAL A 87 22.82 -21.25 -4.00
CA VAL A 87 21.70 -22.20 -4.03
C VAL A 87 20.50 -21.61 -3.30
N GLU A 88 19.32 -22.07 -3.63
CA GLU A 88 18.14 -21.70 -2.87
C GLU A 88 18.06 -22.56 -1.59
N GLN A 89 17.51 -22.03 -0.50
CA GLN A 89 17.39 -22.76 0.76
C GLN A 89 16.62 -24.07 0.62
N ALA A 90 15.59 -24.09 -0.25
CA ALA A 90 14.82 -25.29 -0.54
C ALA A 90 15.69 -26.44 -1.14
N ASP A 91 16.78 -26.10 -1.83
CA ASP A 91 17.67 -27.05 -2.51
C ASP A 91 18.51 -27.88 -1.52
N LEU A 92 18.65 -27.41 -0.28
CA LEU A 92 19.35 -28.12 0.76
C LEU A 92 18.66 -29.45 1.15
N THR A 93 17.34 -29.49 1.05
CA THR A 93 16.56 -30.71 1.35
C THR A 93 16.91 -31.88 0.43
N PRO A 94 16.81 -31.79 -0.90
CA PRO A 94 17.23 -32.87 -1.79
C PRO A 94 18.75 -33.13 -1.77
N LEU A 95 19.57 -32.10 -1.51
CA LEU A 95 21.02 -32.28 -1.37
C LEU A 95 21.39 -33.18 -0.18
N MET A 96 20.87 -32.86 1.01
CA MET A 96 21.09 -33.63 2.22
C MET A 96 20.55 -35.07 2.07
N ALA A 97 19.35 -35.23 1.52
CA ALA A 97 18.78 -36.54 1.23
C ALA A 97 19.69 -37.37 0.30
N SER A 98 20.24 -36.73 -0.74
CA SER A 98 21.14 -37.38 -1.68
C SER A 98 22.49 -37.76 -1.05
N TRP A 99 23.06 -36.92 -0.15
CA TRP A 99 24.28 -37.30 0.57
C TRP A 99 24.09 -38.51 1.47
N LEU A 100 22.89 -38.64 2.07
CA LEU A 100 22.56 -39.75 2.97
C LEU A 100 22.02 -41.00 2.24
N GLY A 101 21.75 -40.88 0.92
CA GLY A 101 21.09 -41.94 0.16
C GLY A 101 19.64 -42.19 0.56
N LEU A 102 18.99 -41.19 1.10
CA LEU A 102 17.60 -41.23 1.55
C LEU A 102 16.65 -40.74 0.43
N PRO A 103 15.37 -41.17 0.46
CA PRO A 103 14.35 -40.57 -0.41
C PRO A 103 14.22 -39.07 -0.12
N VAL A 104 13.97 -38.29 -1.20
CA VAL A 104 13.62 -36.86 -1.05
C VAL A 104 12.29 -36.72 -0.29
N PRO A 105 12.22 -35.91 0.78
CA PRO A 105 11.01 -35.76 1.57
C PRO A 105 9.81 -35.30 0.73
N ALA A 106 8.62 -35.81 1.07
CA ALA A 106 7.37 -35.41 0.42
C ALA A 106 7.17 -33.89 0.52
N ASN A 107 6.59 -33.30 -0.52
CA ASN A 107 6.37 -31.86 -0.66
C ASN A 107 7.66 -30.99 -0.76
N SER A 108 8.85 -31.60 -0.92
CA SER A 108 10.05 -30.83 -1.27
C SER A 108 9.88 -30.21 -2.66
N GLU A 109 10.12 -28.90 -2.78
CA GLU A 109 10.10 -28.14 -4.03
C GLU A 109 11.52 -27.73 -4.47
N GLY A 110 12.56 -28.13 -3.71
CA GLY A 110 13.95 -27.80 -4.01
C GLY A 110 14.49 -28.58 -5.22
N ARG A 111 15.45 -27.98 -5.91
CA ARG A 111 16.22 -28.60 -6.99
C ARG A 111 17.46 -29.23 -6.39
N LEU A 112 17.91 -30.36 -6.95
CA LEU A 112 19.17 -30.96 -6.51
C LEU A 112 20.35 -30.21 -7.16
N PRO A 113 21.19 -29.48 -6.39
CA PRO A 113 22.37 -28.82 -6.95
C PRO A 113 23.47 -29.89 -7.23
N LEU A 114 23.47 -30.46 -8.43
CA LEU A 114 24.34 -31.56 -8.84
C LEU A 114 25.82 -31.21 -8.72
N ASP A 115 26.19 -29.93 -8.83
CA ASP A 115 27.56 -29.47 -8.65
C ASP A 115 28.07 -29.58 -7.22
N LEU A 116 27.17 -29.71 -6.24
CA LEU A 116 27.48 -29.90 -4.83
C LEU A 116 27.41 -31.36 -4.39
N LEU A 117 27.22 -32.30 -5.32
CA LEU A 117 27.15 -33.72 -5.08
C LEU A 117 28.36 -34.43 -5.70
N ASN A 118 29.37 -34.81 -4.86
CA ASN A 118 30.54 -35.56 -5.27
C ASN A 118 30.22 -37.05 -5.27
N ALA A 119 29.66 -37.53 -6.36
CA ALA A 119 29.27 -38.94 -6.52
C ALA A 119 29.50 -39.40 -7.97
N SER A 120 29.39 -40.72 -8.21
CA SER A 120 29.50 -41.26 -9.57
C SER A 120 28.40 -40.66 -10.51
N PRO A 121 28.68 -40.51 -11.81
CA PRO A 121 27.69 -40.03 -12.77
C PRO A 121 26.36 -40.79 -12.71
N ALA A 122 26.44 -42.11 -12.54
CA ALA A 122 25.25 -42.96 -12.41
C ALA A 122 24.44 -42.66 -11.14
N TYR A 123 25.10 -42.35 -10.02
CA TYR A 123 24.40 -41.93 -8.80
C TYR A 123 23.77 -40.54 -8.96
N ARG A 124 24.50 -39.58 -9.51
CA ARG A 124 24.02 -38.22 -9.77
C ARG A 124 22.78 -38.24 -10.63
N ALA A 125 22.78 -39.00 -11.74
CA ALA A 125 21.63 -39.13 -12.63
C ALA A 125 20.40 -39.74 -11.91
N ARG A 126 20.60 -40.78 -11.10
CA ARG A 126 19.52 -41.38 -10.32
C ARG A 126 18.96 -40.44 -9.24
N ALA A 127 19.81 -39.69 -8.57
CA ALA A 127 19.41 -38.70 -7.57
C ALA A 127 18.65 -37.53 -8.21
N ALA A 128 19.10 -37.06 -9.36
CA ALA A 128 18.38 -36.05 -10.16
C ALA A 128 16.97 -36.51 -10.56
N LEU A 129 16.87 -37.75 -11.08
CA LEU A 129 15.58 -38.33 -11.46
C LEU A 129 14.67 -38.56 -10.25
N ALA A 130 15.21 -38.97 -9.09
CA ALA A 130 14.44 -39.14 -7.86
C ALA A 130 13.86 -37.80 -7.38
N THR A 131 14.65 -36.73 -7.44
CA THR A 131 14.19 -35.36 -7.16
C THR A 131 13.13 -34.93 -8.15
N ALA A 132 13.34 -35.16 -9.45
CA ALA A 132 12.37 -34.82 -10.49
C ALA A 132 11.03 -35.53 -10.28
N LYS A 133 11.04 -36.82 -9.95
CA LYS A 133 9.82 -37.58 -9.64
C LYS A 133 9.10 -37.00 -8.42
N GLN A 134 9.83 -36.61 -7.38
CA GLN A 134 9.24 -36.01 -6.18
C GLN A 134 8.56 -34.66 -6.49
N VAL A 135 9.21 -33.76 -7.20
CA VAL A 135 8.65 -32.46 -7.59
C VAL A 135 7.47 -32.64 -8.56
N LEU A 136 7.59 -33.59 -9.50
CA LEU A 136 6.48 -33.92 -10.42
C LEU A 136 5.26 -34.45 -9.67
N GLU A 137 5.45 -35.21 -8.60
CA GLU A 137 4.33 -35.73 -7.80
C GLU A 137 3.59 -34.61 -7.07
N VAL A 138 4.27 -33.55 -6.62
CA VAL A 138 3.60 -32.33 -6.09
C VAL A 138 2.65 -31.72 -7.13
N TYR A 139 3.09 -31.64 -8.39
CA TYR A 139 2.23 -31.18 -9.47
C TYR A 139 1.07 -32.16 -9.74
N ARG A 140 1.33 -33.47 -9.82
CA ARG A 140 0.33 -34.51 -10.13
C ARG A 140 -0.81 -34.55 -9.11
N VAL A 141 -0.51 -34.47 -7.82
CA VAL A 141 -1.54 -34.43 -6.78
C VAL A 141 -2.47 -33.23 -6.99
N LYS A 142 -1.91 -32.06 -7.21
CA LYS A 142 -2.71 -30.84 -7.51
C LYS A 142 -3.47 -30.95 -8.83
N TYR A 143 -2.87 -31.56 -9.85
CA TYR A 143 -3.50 -31.81 -11.14
C TYR A 143 -4.71 -32.71 -11.00
N VAL A 144 -4.59 -33.85 -10.34
CA VAL A 144 -5.68 -34.83 -10.16
C VAL A 144 -6.83 -34.22 -9.38
N ASP A 145 -6.52 -33.48 -8.29
CA ASP A 145 -7.53 -32.77 -7.49
C ASP A 145 -8.31 -31.77 -8.36
N ARG A 146 -7.64 -30.97 -9.16
CA ARG A 146 -8.29 -29.98 -10.03
C ARG A 146 -9.07 -30.62 -11.18
N ALA A 147 -8.47 -31.57 -11.86
CA ALA A 147 -9.10 -32.27 -12.98
C ALA A 147 -10.36 -33.03 -12.57
N SER A 148 -10.41 -33.59 -11.33
CA SER A 148 -11.58 -34.31 -10.82
C SER A 148 -12.74 -33.40 -10.42
N ARG A 149 -12.47 -32.14 -10.09
CA ARG A 149 -13.48 -31.19 -9.58
C ARG A 149 -14.05 -30.29 -10.66
N MET A 150 -13.26 -29.93 -11.66
CA MET A 150 -13.62 -28.89 -12.63
C MET A 150 -14.28 -29.48 -13.86
N LEU A 151 -15.41 -28.91 -14.25
CA LEU A 151 -16.13 -29.29 -15.49
C LEU A 151 -15.27 -29.08 -16.76
N HIS A 152 -14.47 -28.04 -16.76
CA HIS A 152 -13.59 -27.70 -17.87
C HIS A 152 -12.20 -27.30 -17.36
N PHE A 153 -11.33 -28.28 -17.28
CA PHE A 153 -9.97 -28.09 -16.79
C PHE A 153 -8.98 -28.01 -17.96
N GLN A 154 -8.10 -27.02 -17.95
CA GLN A 154 -7.01 -26.88 -18.91
C GLN A 154 -5.69 -27.30 -18.23
N PRO A 155 -5.07 -28.41 -18.66
CA PRO A 155 -3.79 -28.85 -18.10
C PRO A 155 -2.65 -27.94 -18.53
N PHE A 156 -1.56 -27.96 -17.76
CA PHE A 156 -0.32 -27.28 -18.10
C PHE A 156 0.35 -28.02 -19.29
N GLN A 157 0.43 -27.37 -20.45
CA GLN A 157 0.79 -27.96 -21.72
C GLN A 157 2.15 -28.69 -21.74
N PRO A 158 3.25 -28.15 -21.14
CA PRO A 158 4.57 -28.80 -21.18
C PRO A 158 4.61 -30.17 -20.51
N LEU A 159 3.71 -30.43 -19.56
CA LEU A 159 3.63 -31.72 -18.83
C LEU A 159 2.50 -32.61 -19.36
N GLN A 160 1.74 -32.16 -20.34
CA GLN A 160 0.61 -32.93 -20.88
C GLN A 160 1.10 -34.20 -21.58
N SER A 161 0.61 -35.34 -21.14
CA SER A 161 0.89 -36.62 -21.77
C SER A 161 -0.08 -36.89 -22.91
N ARG A 162 0.40 -37.63 -23.93
CA ARG A 162 -0.45 -38.15 -25.01
C ARG A 162 -1.16 -39.41 -24.50
N GLY A 163 -2.50 -39.40 -24.42
CA GLY A 163 -3.30 -40.51 -23.93
C GLY A 163 -3.61 -40.48 -22.43
N ASP A 164 -4.08 -41.58 -21.86
CA ASP A 164 -4.53 -41.70 -20.46
C ASP A 164 -3.39 -41.79 -19.43
N THR A 165 -2.17 -41.42 -19.77
CA THR A 165 -1.05 -41.47 -18.86
C THR A 165 -0.97 -40.20 -17.98
N LEU A 166 -0.44 -40.35 -16.76
CA LEU A 166 -0.23 -39.23 -15.85
C LEU A 166 0.71 -38.19 -16.46
N PRO A 167 0.51 -36.90 -16.16
CA PRO A 167 1.38 -35.82 -16.64
C PRO A 167 2.86 -36.12 -16.40
N GLY A 168 3.72 -35.86 -17.40
CA GLY A 168 5.16 -36.05 -17.32
C GLY A 168 5.64 -37.51 -17.34
N ALA A 169 4.76 -38.51 -17.51
CA ALA A 169 5.14 -39.93 -17.47
C ALA A 169 6.12 -40.30 -18.58
N ALA A 170 5.93 -39.78 -19.80
CA ALA A 170 6.81 -40.03 -20.92
C ALA A 170 8.25 -39.55 -20.64
N ARG A 171 8.40 -38.33 -20.10
CA ARG A 171 9.70 -37.74 -19.79
C ARG A 171 10.43 -38.50 -18.68
N VAL A 172 9.68 -39.00 -17.69
CA VAL A 172 10.25 -39.89 -16.68
C VAL A 172 10.78 -41.17 -17.31
N ALA A 173 10.04 -41.77 -18.24
CA ALA A 173 10.46 -42.98 -18.94
C ALA A 173 11.70 -42.73 -19.84
N ASP A 174 11.78 -41.58 -20.50
CA ASP A 174 12.93 -41.19 -21.33
C ASP A 174 14.19 -41.03 -20.48
N ALA A 175 14.08 -40.33 -19.31
CA ALA A 175 15.20 -40.21 -18.36
C ALA A 175 15.62 -41.57 -17.77
N GLU A 176 14.67 -42.46 -17.47
CA GLU A 176 14.97 -43.81 -17.03
C GLU A 176 15.68 -44.63 -18.10
N GLN A 177 15.29 -44.45 -19.38
CA GLN A 177 15.95 -45.13 -20.49
C GLN A 177 17.39 -44.63 -20.66
N ALA A 178 17.60 -43.30 -20.63
CA ALA A 178 18.94 -42.73 -20.70
C ALA A 178 19.87 -43.26 -19.56
N ILE A 179 19.34 -43.45 -18.36
CA ILE A 179 20.12 -44.09 -17.28
C ILE A 179 20.47 -45.55 -17.59
N ARG A 180 19.53 -46.32 -18.18
CA ARG A 180 19.80 -47.73 -18.56
C ARG A 180 20.84 -47.81 -19.66
N ASP A 181 20.85 -46.88 -20.58
CA ASP A 181 21.75 -46.81 -21.71
C ASP A 181 23.15 -46.24 -21.33
N GLY A 182 23.30 -45.76 -20.09
CA GLY A 182 24.53 -45.16 -19.58
C GLY A 182 24.75 -43.71 -19.99
N GLU A 183 23.74 -43.06 -20.58
CA GLU A 183 23.75 -41.63 -20.99
C GLU A 183 23.40 -40.75 -19.81
N PHE A 184 24.27 -40.72 -18.78
CA PHE A 184 23.97 -40.06 -17.48
C PHE A 184 23.79 -38.54 -17.62
N ASP A 185 24.53 -37.87 -18.48
CA ASP A 185 24.41 -36.42 -18.70
C ASP A 185 23.07 -36.07 -19.28
N VAL A 186 22.59 -36.85 -20.29
CA VAL A 186 21.23 -36.66 -20.87
C VAL A 186 20.16 -36.89 -19.80
N ALA A 187 20.30 -37.93 -18.96
CA ALA A 187 19.34 -38.17 -17.90
C ALA A 187 19.30 -37.06 -16.84
N MET A 188 20.42 -36.42 -16.54
CA MET A 188 20.51 -35.29 -15.62
C MET A 188 19.83 -34.05 -16.22
N GLU A 189 20.13 -33.74 -17.47
CA GLU A 189 19.51 -32.61 -18.20
C GLU A 189 17.99 -32.76 -18.30
N GLU A 190 17.50 -33.95 -18.71
CA GLU A 190 16.06 -34.23 -18.78
C GLU A 190 15.39 -34.16 -17.41
N SER A 191 16.05 -34.61 -16.34
CA SER A 191 15.55 -34.52 -14.99
C SER A 191 15.45 -33.07 -14.50
N GLU A 192 16.42 -32.24 -14.79
CA GLU A 192 16.42 -30.81 -14.46
C GLU A 192 15.33 -30.06 -15.20
N ALA A 193 15.19 -30.32 -16.51
CA ALA A 193 14.12 -29.76 -17.32
C ALA A 193 12.73 -30.20 -16.83
N LEU A 194 12.59 -31.45 -16.37
CA LEU A 194 11.35 -31.94 -15.79
C LEU A 194 11.02 -31.26 -14.44
N ILE A 195 12.01 -31.03 -13.58
CA ILE A 195 11.84 -30.26 -12.32
C ILE A 195 11.35 -28.86 -12.65
N HIS A 196 12.00 -28.19 -13.60
CA HIS A 196 11.64 -26.85 -14.01
C HIS A 196 10.16 -26.77 -14.46
N ASP A 197 9.74 -27.67 -15.33
CA ASP A 197 8.38 -27.69 -15.85
C ASP A 197 7.36 -28.10 -14.77
N ALA A 198 7.73 -29.00 -13.86
CA ALA A 198 6.87 -29.40 -12.76
C ALA A 198 6.62 -28.24 -11.76
N LEU A 199 7.64 -27.44 -11.46
CA LEU A 199 7.51 -26.24 -10.63
C LEU A 199 6.66 -25.16 -11.33
N LEU A 200 6.87 -24.93 -12.62
CA LEU A 200 6.03 -24.05 -13.42
C LEU A 200 4.58 -24.52 -13.46
N GLY A 201 4.38 -25.82 -13.65
CA GLY A 201 3.05 -26.42 -13.62
C GLY A 201 2.36 -26.29 -12.27
N ALA A 202 3.07 -26.50 -11.17
CA ALA A 202 2.56 -26.28 -9.81
C ALA A 202 2.16 -24.81 -9.60
N LYS A 203 3.00 -23.87 -10.07
CA LYS A 203 2.69 -22.42 -10.02
C LYS A 203 1.50 -22.06 -10.91
N TYR A 204 1.36 -22.68 -12.09
CA TYR A 204 0.19 -22.51 -12.94
C TYR A 204 -1.09 -22.95 -12.23
N LEU A 205 -1.09 -24.12 -11.59
CA LEU A 205 -2.26 -24.61 -10.84
C LEU A 205 -2.58 -23.75 -9.62
N HIS A 206 -1.57 -23.20 -8.92
CA HIS A 206 -1.78 -22.25 -7.84
C HIS A 206 -2.47 -20.96 -8.31
N ARG A 207 -2.14 -20.50 -9.51
CA ARG A 207 -2.70 -19.28 -10.09
C ARG A 207 -3.90 -19.53 -11.01
N TYR A 208 -4.38 -20.76 -11.08
CA TYR A 208 -5.42 -21.16 -12.03
C TYR A 208 -6.69 -20.31 -11.91
N ASP A 209 -7.09 -19.98 -10.68
CA ASP A 209 -8.28 -19.19 -10.40
C ASP A 209 -8.03 -17.67 -10.42
N ALA A 210 -6.77 -17.23 -10.55
CA ALA A 210 -6.43 -15.81 -10.53
C ALA A 210 -7.17 -14.99 -11.61
N PRO A 211 -7.36 -15.46 -12.86
CA PRO A 211 -8.12 -14.70 -13.86
C PRO A 211 -9.57 -14.46 -13.46
N ILE A 212 -10.26 -15.46 -12.91
CA ILE A 212 -11.66 -15.31 -12.50
C ILE A 212 -11.79 -14.41 -11.27
N LEU A 213 -10.89 -14.56 -10.28
CA LEU A 213 -10.87 -13.69 -9.11
C LEU A 213 -10.55 -12.25 -9.48
N SER A 214 -9.56 -12.02 -10.35
CA SER A 214 -9.24 -10.70 -10.88
C SER A 214 -10.42 -10.09 -11.63
N THR A 215 -11.13 -10.89 -12.43
CA THR A 215 -12.34 -10.43 -13.12
C THR A 215 -13.43 -10.00 -12.14
N ILE A 216 -13.65 -10.75 -11.06
CA ILE A 216 -14.62 -10.39 -10.01
C ILE A 216 -14.23 -9.05 -9.37
N VAL A 217 -12.95 -8.85 -9.06
CA VAL A 217 -12.43 -7.61 -8.48
C VAL A 217 -12.62 -6.43 -9.45
N VAL A 218 -12.22 -6.59 -10.72
CA VAL A 218 -12.38 -5.54 -11.74
C VAL A 218 -13.86 -5.19 -11.92
N CYS A 219 -14.74 -6.20 -12.03
CA CYS A 219 -16.18 -5.96 -12.11
C CYS A 219 -16.73 -5.25 -10.87
N GLY A 220 -16.19 -5.55 -9.68
CA GLY A 220 -16.55 -4.85 -8.45
C GLY A 220 -16.21 -3.35 -8.50
N TYR A 221 -14.99 -3.01 -8.87
CA TYR A 221 -14.57 -1.61 -9.01
C TYR A 221 -15.33 -0.87 -10.12
N LEU A 222 -15.54 -1.52 -11.27
CA LEU A 222 -16.35 -0.94 -12.34
C LEU A 222 -17.80 -0.69 -11.88
N GLY A 223 -18.38 -1.63 -11.15
CA GLY A 223 -19.73 -1.49 -10.60
C GLY A 223 -19.82 -0.33 -9.61
N LEU A 224 -18.85 -0.19 -8.70
CA LEU A 224 -18.77 0.94 -7.77
C LEU A 224 -18.63 2.27 -8.49
N PHE A 225 -17.77 2.33 -9.51
CA PHE A 225 -17.58 3.52 -10.33
C PHE A 225 -18.88 3.91 -11.05
N MET A 226 -19.53 2.96 -11.70
CA MET A 226 -20.81 3.19 -12.40
C MET A 226 -21.92 3.61 -11.44
N TYR A 227 -21.99 3.01 -10.26
CA TYR A 227 -22.92 3.41 -9.21
C TYR A 227 -22.66 4.84 -8.74
N GLY A 228 -21.38 5.20 -8.50
CA GLY A 228 -20.95 6.55 -8.15
C GLY A 228 -21.32 7.58 -9.21
N LEU A 229 -21.16 7.26 -10.50
CA LEU A 229 -21.61 8.13 -11.59
C LEU A 229 -23.12 8.39 -11.55
N THR A 230 -23.95 7.39 -11.22
CA THR A 230 -25.40 7.62 -11.05
C THR A 230 -25.70 8.55 -9.89
N PHE A 231 -24.92 8.48 -8.82
CA PHE A 231 -25.06 9.37 -7.67
C PHE A 231 -24.67 10.81 -8.03
N LEU A 232 -23.55 11.00 -8.72
CA LEU A 232 -23.12 12.32 -9.20
C LEU A 232 -24.14 12.90 -10.20
N ALA A 233 -24.63 12.08 -11.13
CA ALA A 233 -25.65 12.47 -12.07
C ALA A 233 -26.98 12.88 -11.38
N TRP A 234 -27.37 12.16 -10.33
CA TRP A 234 -28.52 12.54 -9.51
C TRP A 234 -28.32 13.83 -8.74
N TYR A 235 -27.15 14.00 -8.14
CA TYR A 235 -26.80 15.20 -7.37
C TYR A 235 -26.72 16.46 -8.25
N ALA A 236 -26.26 16.31 -9.50
CA ALA A 236 -26.16 17.39 -10.47
C ALA A 236 -27.52 17.84 -11.04
N GLN A 237 -28.57 17.04 -10.83
CA GLN A 237 -29.94 17.39 -11.26
C GLN A 237 -30.72 17.87 -10.04
N ASP A 238 -31.08 19.16 -10.01
CA ASP A 238 -31.90 19.78 -8.96
C ASP A 238 -33.36 19.24 -8.92
N GLN A 239 -33.62 18.08 -9.49
CA GLN A 239 -34.96 17.48 -9.60
C GLN A 239 -35.13 16.25 -8.75
N PRO A 240 -35.78 16.33 -7.56
CA PRO A 240 -36.11 15.16 -6.72
C PRO A 240 -37.05 14.16 -7.39
N VAL A 241 -37.73 14.56 -8.44
CA VAL A 241 -38.74 13.75 -9.15
C VAL A 241 -38.16 12.53 -9.87
N LEU A 242 -36.86 12.55 -10.25
CA LEU A 242 -36.23 11.42 -10.94
C LEU A 242 -35.98 10.22 -10.03
N SER A 243 -35.89 10.42 -8.72
CA SER A 243 -35.68 9.33 -7.73
C SER A 243 -36.90 8.43 -7.56
N LEU A 244 -38.09 8.87 -7.97
CA LEU A 244 -39.36 8.17 -7.80
C LEU A 244 -39.79 7.32 -9.00
N ARG A 245 -39.02 7.32 -10.11
CA ARG A 245 -39.37 6.45 -11.25
C ARG A 245 -39.13 4.99 -10.87
N PRO A 246 -40.11 4.10 -11.11
CA PRO A 246 -39.92 2.69 -10.84
C PRO A 246 -38.78 2.12 -11.68
N CYS A 247 -37.93 1.30 -11.04
CA CYS A 247 -36.85 0.58 -11.73
C CYS A 247 -37.43 -0.28 -12.85
N ASN A 248 -36.75 -0.29 -14.00
CA ASN A 248 -37.13 -1.22 -15.07
C ASN A 248 -36.75 -2.64 -14.61
N VAL A 249 -37.77 -3.45 -14.30
CA VAL A 249 -37.61 -4.82 -13.78
C VAL A 249 -36.71 -5.68 -14.68
N ARG A 250 -36.78 -5.48 -16.02
CA ARG A 250 -35.91 -6.23 -16.96
C ARG A 250 -34.44 -5.93 -16.79
N ILE A 251 -34.09 -4.65 -16.53
CA ILE A 251 -32.70 -4.24 -16.33
C ILE A 251 -32.23 -4.68 -14.92
N MET A 252 -33.08 -4.54 -13.94
CA MET A 252 -32.80 -4.93 -12.56
C MET A 252 -32.58 -6.45 -12.40
N SER A 253 -33.26 -7.28 -13.20
CA SER A 253 -33.11 -8.75 -13.15
C SER A 253 -31.87 -9.29 -13.83
N MET A 254 -31.17 -8.50 -14.66
CA MET A 254 -29.98 -8.95 -15.39
C MET A 254 -28.80 -9.32 -14.47
N PRO A 255 -28.35 -8.48 -13.51
CA PRO A 255 -27.24 -8.86 -12.62
C PRO A 255 -27.52 -10.10 -11.77
N PRO A 256 -28.68 -10.26 -11.13
CA PRO A 256 -29.01 -11.51 -10.43
C PRO A 256 -29.03 -12.75 -11.32
N LEU A 257 -29.48 -12.61 -12.57
CA LEU A 257 -29.49 -13.72 -13.54
C LEU A 257 -28.07 -14.16 -13.91
N ILE A 258 -27.19 -13.19 -14.20
CA ILE A 258 -25.77 -13.45 -14.49
C ILE A 258 -25.10 -14.11 -13.28
N LEU A 259 -25.39 -13.59 -12.08
CA LEU A 259 -24.89 -14.15 -10.83
C LEU A 259 -25.36 -15.59 -10.61
N ALA A 260 -26.63 -15.90 -10.88
CA ALA A 260 -27.17 -17.25 -10.77
C ALA A 260 -26.47 -18.23 -11.72
N LEU A 261 -26.20 -17.81 -12.97
CA LEU A 261 -25.43 -18.61 -13.94
C LEU A 261 -24.00 -18.86 -13.47
N LEU A 262 -23.33 -17.81 -12.94
CA LEU A 262 -21.99 -17.91 -12.38
C LEU A 262 -21.94 -18.84 -11.17
N TRP A 263 -22.93 -18.74 -10.28
CA TRP A 263 -23.04 -19.62 -9.12
C TRP A 263 -23.34 -21.06 -9.51
N GLY A 264 -24.14 -21.28 -10.57
CA GLY A 264 -24.33 -22.59 -11.17
C GLY A 264 -23.01 -23.22 -11.63
N LYS A 265 -22.19 -22.43 -12.34
CA LYS A 265 -20.82 -22.85 -12.72
C LYS A 265 -19.95 -23.16 -11.50
N PHE A 266 -19.92 -22.30 -10.50
CA PHE A 266 -19.14 -22.53 -9.27
C PHE A 266 -19.58 -23.79 -8.52
N ALA A 267 -20.88 -24.07 -8.47
CA ALA A 267 -21.42 -25.29 -7.87
C ALA A 267 -20.97 -26.55 -8.64
N LEU A 268 -21.01 -26.51 -9.97
CA LEU A 268 -20.54 -27.60 -10.82
C LEU A 268 -19.04 -27.84 -10.72
N ASP A 269 -18.25 -26.77 -10.55
CA ASP A 269 -16.79 -26.82 -10.41
C ASP A 269 -16.36 -27.08 -8.93
N HIS A 270 -17.29 -27.36 -8.03
CA HIS A 270 -17.02 -27.49 -6.60
C HIS A 270 -16.12 -26.35 -6.04
N ALA A 271 -16.36 -25.12 -6.50
CA ALA A 271 -15.56 -23.96 -6.14
C ALA A 271 -15.66 -23.63 -4.63
N PRO A 272 -14.62 -23.03 -4.03
CA PRO A 272 -14.66 -22.58 -2.65
C PRO A 272 -15.83 -21.64 -2.37
N TRP A 273 -16.49 -21.79 -1.21
CA TRP A 273 -17.67 -21.00 -0.83
C TRP A 273 -17.45 -19.49 -0.86
N MET A 274 -16.20 -19.04 -0.63
CA MET A 274 -15.83 -17.61 -0.69
C MET A 274 -16.06 -16.99 -2.09
N TYR A 275 -16.00 -17.78 -3.18
CA TYR A 275 -16.25 -17.26 -4.54
C TYR A 275 -17.70 -16.82 -4.71
N PHE A 276 -18.64 -17.50 -4.05
CA PHE A 276 -20.04 -17.09 -4.02
C PHE A 276 -20.22 -15.77 -3.26
N VAL A 277 -19.51 -15.58 -2.15
CA VAL A 277 -19.55 -14.32 -1.37
C VAL A 277 -18.98 -13.16 -2.19
N TYR A 278 -17.79 -13.33 -2.78
CA TYR A 278 -17.15 -12.25 -3.55
C TYR A 278 -18.00 -11.86 -4.77
N SER A 279 -18.44 -12.83 -5.54
CA SER A 279 -19.30 -12.55 -6.70
C SER A 279 -20.68 -12.04 -6.30
N GLY A 280 -21.22 -12.49 -5.16
CA GLY A 280 -22.47 -12.00 -4.60
C GLY A 280 -22.43 -10.53 -4.24
N ALA A 281 -21.35 -10.08 -3.58
CA ALA A 281 -21.14 -8.67 -3.27
C ALA A 281 -21.08 -7.81 -4.55
N VAL A 282 -20.35 -8.28 -5.56
CA VAL A 282 -20.29 -7.61 -6.87
C VAL A 282 -21.66 -7.58 -7.55
N GLY A 283 -22.39 -8.69 -7.54
CA GLY A 283 -23.75 -8.76 -8.08
C GLY A 283 -24.72 -7.79 -7.40
N ALA A 284 -24.60 -7.60 -6.09
CA ALA A 284 -25.38 -6.61 -5.34
C ALA A 284 -25.07 -5.17 -5.81
N ILE A 285 -23.79 -4.83 -6.00
CA ILE A 285 -23.36 -3.51 -6.50
C ILE A 285 -23.96 -3.23 -7.89
N TRP A 286 -23.86 -4.20 -8.79
CA TRP A 286 -24.42 -4.07 -10.14
C TRP A 286 -25.96 -4.00 -10.13
N THR A 287 -26.62 -4.66 -9.19
CA THR A 287 -28.08 -4.55 -9.01
C THR A 287 -28.46 -3.16 -8.54
N LEU A 288 -27.71 -2.57 -7.59
CA LEU A 288 -27.89 -1.18 -7.16
C LEU A 288 -27.68 -0.18 -8.31
N PHE A 289 -26.67 -0.41 -9.15
CA PHE A 289 -26.46 0.38 -10.37
C PHE A 289 -27.64 0.24 -11.33
N ALA A 290 -28.09 -0.99 -11.61
CA ALA A 290 -29.20 -1.27 -12.51
C ALA A 290 -30.50 -0.58 -12.08
N CYS A 291 -30.74 -0.47 -10.76
CA CYS A 291 -31.86 0.30 -10.22
C CYS A 291 -31.79 1.79 -10.56
N ARG A 292 -30.59 2.35 -10.73
CA ARG A 292 -30.35 3.79 -10.93
C ARG A 292 -29.93 4.16 -12.36
N VAL A 293 -29.74 3.21 -13.26
CA VAL A 293 -29.22 3.44 -14.62
C VAL A 293 -30.10 4.43 -15.42
N HIS A 294 -31.39 4.55 -15.11
CA HIS A 294 -32.31 5.48 -15.74
C HIS A 294 -31.90 6.95 -15.51
N ILE A 295 -31.22 7.26 -14.39
CA ILE A 295 -30.71 8.60 -14.08
C ILE A 295 -29.61 8.97 -15.10
N LEU A 296 -28.64 8.06 -15.29
CA LEU A 296 -27.56 8.24 -16.26
C LEU A 296 -28.10 8.32 -17.70
N ALA A 297 -29.06 7.45 -18.05
CA ALA A 297 -29.72 7.47 -19.35
C ALA A 297 -30.46 8.78 -19.60
N HIS A 298 -31.05 9.38 -18.57
CA HIS A 298 -31.70 10.70 -18.68
C HIS A 298 -30.69 11.80 -18.98
N VAL A 299 -29.59 11.86 -18.26
CA VAL A 299 -28.51 12.84 -18.49
C VAL A 299 -27.95 12.70 -19.91
N LEU A 300 -27.67 11.50 -20.36
CA LEU A 300 -27.15 11.25 -21.70
C LEU A 300 -28.13 11.66 -22.81
N ARG A 301 -29.44 11.41 -22.64
CA ARG A 301 -30.46 11.82 -23.64
C ARG A 301 -30.69 13.32 -23.73
N HIS A 302 -30.41 14.05 -22.65
CA HIS A 302 -30.59 15.49 -22.61
C HIS A 302 -29.30 16.27 -22.92
N ALA A 303 -28.22 15.58 -23.23
CA ALA A 303 -26.99 16.18 -23.74
C ALA A 303 -27.25 16.76 -25.16
N GLN A 304 -27.43 18.07 -25.24
CA GLN A 304 -27.95 18.78 -26.45
C GLN A 304 -26.86 19.03 -27.51
N SER A 305 -25.61 18.67 -27.32
CA SER A 305 -24.51 18.99 -28.22
C SER A 305 -23.52 17.86 -28.37
N MET A 306 -23.08 17.62 -29.61
CA MET A 306 -21.95 16.73 -29.92
C MET A 306 -20.71 17.08 -29.11
N TRP A 307 -20.48 18.34 -28.81
CA TRP A 307 -19.38 18.83 -27.99
C TRP A 307 -19.43 18.33 -26.55
N THR A 308 -20.62 18.11 -25.99
CA THR A 308 -20.82 17.52 -24.66
C THR A 308 -20.37 16.04 -24.63
N TYR A 309 -20.66 15.30 -25.70
CA TYR A 309 -20.17 13.91 -25.83
C TYR A 309 -18.65 13.86 -25.95
N VAL A 310 -18.06 14.72 -26.83
CA VAL A 310 -16.59 14.79 -26.99
C VAL A 310 -15.91 15.13 -25.67
N LYS A 311 -16.42 16.12 -24.92
CA LYS A 311 -15.90 16.42 -23.58
C LYS A 311 -16.04 15.25 -22.62
N GLY A 312 -17.18 14.56 -22.60
CA GLY A 312 -17.40 13.38 -21.76
C GLY A 312 -16.42 12.25 -22.06
N VAL A 313 -16.22 11.95 -23.33
CA VAL A 313 -15.22 10.94 -23.77
C VAL A 313 -13.79 11.37 -23.39
N SER A 314 -13.45 12.65 -23.61
CA SER A 314 -12.12 13.17 -23.22
C SER A 314 -11.87 13.03 -21.72
N TYR A 315 -12.84 13.35 -20.89
CA TYR A 315 -12.72 13.16 -19.43
C TYR A 315 -12.60 11.68 -19.02
N ALA A 316 -13.34 10.79 -19.69
CA ALA A 316 -13.22 9.36 -19.45
C ALA A 316 -11.82 8.84 -19.80
N VAL A 317 -11.27 9.26 -20.96
CA VAL A 317 -9.91 8.89 -21.38
C VAL A 317 -8.86 9.45 -20.40
N ILE A 318 -8.96 10.71 -20.01
CA ILE A 318 -8.06 11.34 -19.03
C ILE A 318 -8.14 10.60 -17.69
N SER A 319 -9.34 10.23 -17.23
CA SER A 319 -9.52 9.48 -15.98
C SER A 319 -8.88 8.10 -16.05
N LEU A 320 -8.98 7.40 -17.19
CA LEU A 320 -8.30 6.12 -17.40
C LEU A 320 -6.77 6.27 -17.39
N ILE A 321 -6.23 7.30 -18.03
CA ILE A 321 -4.79 7.58 -18.01
C ILE A 321 -4.32 7.87 -16.57
N LEU A 322 -5.08 8.66 -15.81
CA LEU A 322 -4.75 8.96 -14.42
C LEU A 322 -4.83 7.71 -13.54
N LEU A 323 -5.79 6.83 -13.80
CA LEU A 323 -5.91 5.55 -13.09
C LEU A 323 -4.71 4.64 -13.39
N GLU A 324 -4.31 4.52 -14.66
CA GLU A 324 -3.11 3.75 -15.05
C GLU A 324 -1.83 4.34 -14.44
N LEU A 325 -1.70 5.67 -14.43
CA LEU A 325 -0.58 6.34 -13.75
C LEU A 325 -0.57 6.05 -12.25
N ALA A 326 -1.75 6.01 -11.61
CA ALA A 326 -1.86 5.66 -10.19
C ALA A 326 -1.44 4.19 -9.96
N VAL A 327 -1.91 3.24 -10.78
CA VAL A 327 -1.51 1.83 -10.71
C VAL A 327 0.01 1.68 -10.91
N TYR A 328 0.57 2.36 -11.91
CA TYR A 328 2.01 2.36 -12.15
C TYR A 328 2.79 3.00 -10.98
N GLY A 329 2.21 4.03 -10.36
CA GLY A 329 2.75 4.70 -9.18
C GLY A 329 2.84 3.82 -7.93
N TYR A 330 2.04 2.74 -7.84
CA TYR A 330 2.18 1.73 -6.77
C TYR A 330 3.49 0.93 -6.87
N LEU A 331 3.99 0.72 -8.08
CA LEU A 331 5.26 0.03 -8.32
C LEU A 331 6.44 1.00 -8.39
N HIS A 332 6.19 2.23 -8.84
CA HIS A 332 7.22 3.23 -9.13
C HIS A 332 6.87 4.57 -8.50
N ARG A 333 7.24 4.77 -7.23
CA ARG A 333 6.92 5.99 -6.46
C ARG A 333 7.39 7.30 -7.10
N LEU A 334 8.40 7.26 -7.98
CA LEU A 334 8.87 8.44 -8.74
C LEU A 334 7.77 9.06 -9.64
N VAL A 335 6.74 8.31 -9.99
CA VAL A 335 5.57 8.84 -10.71
C VAL A 335 4.90 9.93 -9.90
N TRP A 336 4.76 9.74 -8.59
CA TRP A 336 4.17 10.75 -7.69
C TRP A 336 5.06 11.98 -7.56
N ALA A 337 6.39 11.80 -7.57
CA ALA A 337 7.32 12.93 -7.64
C ALA A 337 7.12 13.76 -8.93
N ALA A 338 7.01 13.09 -10.08
CA ALA A 338 6.76 13.74 -11.36
C ALA A 338 5.41 14.49 -11.39
N ILE A 339 4.34 13.89 -10.83
CA ILE A 339 3.03 14.53 -10.72
C ILE A 339 3.11 15.78 -9.83
N LEU A 340 3.78 15.71 -8.68
CA LEU A 340 3.95 16.87 -7.79
C LEU A 340 4.77 17.98 -8.44
N LEU A 341 5.86 17.64 -9.14
CA LEU A 341 6.67 18.62 -9.85
C LEU A 341 5.86 19.29 -10.98
N PHE A 342 5.08 18.51 -11.72
CA PHE A 342 4.17 19.06 -12.74
C PHE A 342 3.12 19.98 -12.13
N LEU A 343 2.47 19.59 -11.03
CA LEU A 343 1.52 20.42 -10.32
C LEU A 343 2.18 21.70 -9.82
N GLY A 344 3.33 21.59 -9.16
CA GLY A 344 4.09 22.75 -8.66
C GLY A 344 4.49 23.72 -9.76
N PHE A 345 4.98 23.19 -10.88
CA PHE A 345 5.32 24.01 -12.04
C PHE A 345 4.09 24.67 -12.68
N SER A 346 2.96 23.97 -12.77
CA SER A 346 1.74 24.48 -13.41
C SER A 346 0.97 25.51 -12.55
N LEU A 347 1.07 25.43 -11.22
CA LEU A 347 0.33 26.29 -10.30
C LEU A 347 0.49 27.80 -10.58
N PRO A 348 1.71 28.36 -10.77
CA PRO A 348 1.90 29.77 -11.05
C PRO A 348 1.25 30.25 -12.35
N PHE A 349 1.08 29.36 -13.32
CA PHE A 349 0.54 29.69 -14.65
C PHE A 349 -0.95 29.37 -14.79
N ALA A 350 -1.42 28.30 -14.15
CA ALA A 350 -2.77 27.78 -14.30
C ALA A 350 -3.74 28.29 -13.22
N SER A 351 -3.24 28.72 -12.07
CA SER A 351 -4.09 29.18 -10.98
C SER A 351 -4.65 30.58 -11.26
N PRO A 352 -5.98 30.77 -11.20
CA PRO A 352 -6.58 32.12 -11.27
C PRO A 352 -6.06 33.08 -10.19
N MET A 353 -5.57 32.54 -9.09
CA MET A 353 -5.02 33.32 -7.98
C MET A 353 -3.66 33.95 -8.31
N SER A 354 -2.92 33.45 -9.29
CA SER A 354 -1.61 33.97 -9.69
C SER A 354 -1.68 35.42 -10.19
N PHE A 355 -2.84 35.84 -10.71
CA PHE A 355 -3.09 37.17 -11.25
C PHE A 355 -3.69 38.15 -10.24
N LYS A 356 -3.90 37.72 -8.98
CA LYS A 356 -4.46 38.56 -7.91
C LYS A 356 -3.36 39.08 -7.00
N GLU A 357 -3.40 40.37 -6.72
CA GLU A 357 -2.52 40.97 -5.72
C GLU A 357 -2.73 40.34 -4.35
N GLY A 358 -1.61 40.04 -3.65
CA GLY A 358 -1.62 39.41 -2.33
C GLY A 358 -1.67 37.87 -2.31
N HIS A 359 -2.07 37.20 -3.40
CA HIS A 359 -2.18 35.72 -3.44
C HIS A 359 -1.00 35.04 -4.12
N GLN A 360 -0.15 35.79 -4.80
CA GLN A 360 1.03 35.27 -5.51
C GLN A 360 1.98 34.49 -4.58
N VAL A 361 2.19 34.99 -3.36
CA VAL A 361 3.04 34.33 -2.36
C VAL A 361 2.49 32.96 -1.98
N LEU A 362 1.18 32.81 -1.82
CA LEU A 362 0.53 31.54 -1.49
C LEU A 362 0.67 30.52 -2.63
N VAL A 363 0.51 30.96 -3.87
CA VAL A 363 0.68 30.12 -5.06
C VAL A 363 2.13 29.66 -5.19
N LEU A 364 3.09 30.57 -5.00
CA LEU A 364 4.51 30.27 -5.04
C LEU A 364 4.89 29.31 -3.90
N LEU A 365 4.39 29.53 -2.70
CA LEU A 365 4.58 28.62 -1.56
C LEU A 365 4.05 27.22 -1.90
N GLY A 366 2.83 27.12 -2.46
CA GLY A 366 2.27 25.84 -2.91
C GLY A 366 3.16 25.13 -3.93
N ALA A 367 3.69 25.87 -4.90
CA ALA A 367 4.61 25.34 -5.90
C ALA A 367 5.93 24.81 -5.27
N VAL A 368 6.53 25.57 -4.36
CA VAL A 368 7.74 25.15 -3.63
C VAL A 368 7.47 23.91 -2.78
N LEU A 369 6.33 23.86 -2.08
CA LEU A 369 5.95 22.72 -1.25
C LEU A 369 5.67 21.47 -2.10
N CYS A 370 5.10 21.59 -3.29
CA CYS A 370 5.00 20.48 -4.24
C CYS A 370 6.38 19.94 -4.63
N GLY A 371 7.32 20.82 -4.95
CA GLY A 371 8.70 20.43 -5.27
C GLY A 371 9.40 19.72 -4.09
N ALA A 372 9.27 20.28 -2.88
CA ALA A 372 9.83 19.70 -1.67
C ALA A 372 9.26 18.29 -1.36
N ASN A 373 7.94 18.11 -1.48
CA ASN A 373 7.32 16.79 -1.31
C ASN A 373 7.74 15.82 -2.44
N GLY A 374 7.88 16.31 -3.68
CA GLY A 374 8.42 15.52 -4.80
C GLY A 374 9.84 15.02 -4.55
N TRP A 375 10.68 15.84 -3.90
CA TRP A 375 12.03 15.43 -3.50
C TRP A 375 12.02 14.28 -2.51
N PHE A 376 11.14 14.28 -1.49
CA PHE A 376 11.01 13.15 -0.56
C PHE A 376 10.61 11.85 -1.27
N MET A 377 9.81 11.93 -2.35
CA MET A 377 9.46 10.77 -3.17
C MET A 377 10.65 10.17 -3.92
N SER A 378 11.71 10.94 -4.17
CA SER A 378 12.92 10.48 -4.87
C SER A 378 13.97 9.86 -3.94
N LEU A 379 13.81 9.98 -2.62
CA LEU A 379 14.72 9.38 -1.65
C LEU A 379 14.66 7.85 -1.68
N PRO A 380 15.75 7.14 -1.35
CA PRO A 380 15.74 5.67 -1.26
C PRO A 380 14.71 5.18 -0.25
N THR A 381 14.12 4.02 -0.54
CA THR A 381 13.20 3.34 0.38
C THR A 381 13.92 2.65 1.53
N GLU A 382 15.15 2.17 1.27
CA GLU A 382 16.02 1.61 2.31
C GLU A 382 16.52 2.71 3.23
N LYS A 383 16.27 2.57 4.52
CA LYS A 383 16.53 3.62 5.50
C LYS A 383 17.24 3.07 6.73
N ASP A 384 18.42 3.63 6.98
CA ASP A 384 19.04 3.50 8.30
C ASP A 384 18.38 4.46 9.29
N GLU A 385 18.30 4.05 10.55
CA GLU A 385 17.74 4.89 11.61
C GLU A 385 18.58 6.15 11.82
N SER A 386 17.92 7.30 11.77
CA SER A 386 18.56 8.58 12.04
C SER A 386 17.78 9.41 13.06
N VAL A 387 18.13 9.24 14.31
CA VAL A 387 17.54 10.02 15.43
C VAL A 387 17.66 11.52 15.21
N PRO A 388 18.80 12.08 14.72
CA PRO A 388 18.89 13.53 14.44
C PRO A 388 17.83 14.03 13.44
N LEU A 389 17.53 13.27 12.37
CA LEU A 389 16.51 13.65 11.39
C LEU A 389 15.10 13.57 11.97
N ILE A 390 14.81 12.55 12.79
CA ILE A 390 13.53 12.43 13.49
C ILE A 390 13.32 13.63 14.41
N LEU A 391 14.33 13.97 15.23
CA LEU A 391 14.26 15.12 16.13
C LEU A 391 14.20 16.45 15.38
N GLY A 392 14.90 16.57 14.25
CA GLY A 392 14.84 17.75 13.37
C GLY A 392 13.42 17.97 12.82
N GLY A 393 12.77 16.90 12.33
CA GLY A 393 11.38 16.94 11.90
C GLY A 393 10.41 17.27 13.05
N GLY A 394 10.60 16.65 14.22
CA GLY A 394 9.82 16.96 15.43
C GLY A 394 9.99 18.42 15.85
N THR A 395 11.21 18.97 15.78
CA THR A 395 11.47 20.39 16.07
C THR A 395 10.76 21.31 15.08
N LEU A 396 10.78 20.96 13.78
CA LEU A 396 10.04 21.72 12.77
C LEU A 396 8.53 21.72 13.05
N LEU A 397 7.95 20.57 13.39
CA LEU A 397 6.54 20.47 13.77
C LEU A 397 6.24 21.28 15.05
N LEU A 398 7.13 21.24 16.03
CA LEU A 398 7.00 22.03 17.24
C LEU A 398 6.99 23.54 16.95
N VAL A 399 7.88 24.01 16.06
CA VAL A 399 7.91 25.41 15.62
C VAL A 399 6.63 25.77 14.90
N LEU A 400 6.18 24.94 13.95
CA LEU A 400 4.91 25.16 13.21
C LEU A 400 3.71 25.20 14.15
N GLY A 401 3.59 24.28 15.09
CA GLY A 401 2.51 24.24 16.07
C GLY A 401 2.57 25.44 17.03
N SER A 402 3.76 25.87 17.44
CA SER A 402 3.95 27.07 18.24
C SER A 402 3.55 28.35 17.48
N LEU A 403 3.87 28.45 16.19
CA LEU A 403 3.42 29.55 15.35
C LEU A 403 1.89 29.58 15.23
N VAL A 404 1.24 28.45 15.03
CA VAL A 404 -0.22 28.36 15.03
C VAL A 404 -0.81 28.77 16.39
N TYR A 405 -0.19 28.35 17.48
CA TYR A 405 -0.60 28.69 18.83
C TYR A 405 -0.49 30.18 19.16
N LEU A 406 0.61 30.84 18.70
CA LEU A 406 0.90 32.23 18.96
C LEU A 406 0.19 33.18 17.95
N LEU A 407 0.04 32.75 16.71
CA LEU A 407 -0.47 33.55 15.60
C LEU A 407 -1.71 32.88 14.96
N PRO A 408 -2.78 32.59 15.73
CA PRO A 408 -3.93 31.83 15.24
C PRO A 408 -4.65 32.55 14.09
N ARG A 409 -4.72 33.87 14.12
CA ARG A 409 -5.37 34.67 13.09
C ARG A 409 -4.70 34.52 11.72
N THR A 410 -3.41 34.36 11.69
CA THR A 410 -2.63 34.21 10.43
C THR A 410 -2.82 32.83 9.82
N PHE A 411 -2.87 31.77 10.62
CA PHE A 411 -2.88 30.38 10.15
C PHE A 411 -4.27 29.76 10.10
N LEU A 412 -5.18 30.18 10.98
CA LEU A 412 -6.51 29.58 11.09
C LEU A 412 -7.61 30.41 10.47
N MET A 413 -7.43 31.72 10.33
CA MET A 413 -8.47 32.62 9.81
C MET A 413 -7.90 33.64 8.84
N PRO A 414 -8.45 33.78 7.62
CA PRO A 414 -8.27 34.99 6.84
C PRO A 414 -8.95 36.16 7.57
N PRO A 415 -8.41 37.39 7.49
CA PRO A 415 -8.84 38.55 8.28
C PRO A 415 -10.34 38.91 8.18
N ASP A 416 -11.01 38.53 7.11
CA ASP A 416 -12.41 38.91 6.82
C ASP A 416 -13.45 37.83 7.20
N TYR A 417 -13.04 36.73 7.77
CA TYR A 417 -13.94 35.59 8.05
C TYR A 417 -14.80 35.77 9.31
N LEU A 418 -14.43 36.69 10.18
CA LEU A 418 -14.99 36.79 11.52
C LEU A 418 -16.40 37.44 11.59
N GLY A 419 -16.84 38.17 10.60
CA GLY A 419 -18.15 38.87 10.71
C GLY A 419 -19.09 38.73 9.50
N ARG A 420 -18.57 38.62 8.28
CA ARG A 420 -19.40 38.66 7.05
C ARG A 420 -19.75 37.29 6.47
N ASP A 421 -18.90 36.30 6.60
CA ASP A 421 -19.05 35.02 5.89
C ASP A 421 -19.81 33.94 6.65
N ARG A 422 -19.99 34.09 7.95
CA ARG A 422 -20.80 33.17 8.75
C ARG A 422 -22.25 33.14 8.27
N ASN A 423 -22.78 34.33 7.97
CA ASN A 423 -24.11 34.47 7.42
C ASN A 423 -24.18 34.02 5.94
N ALA A 424 -23.11 34.19 5.16
CA ALA A 424 -23.06 33.72 3.78
C ALA A 424 -23.01 32.17 3.69
N TYR A 425 -22.24 31.50 4.56
CA TYR A 425 -22.21 30.05 4.62
C TYR A 425 -23.53 29.46 5.15
N ALA A 426 -24.10 30.06 6.21
CA ALA A 426 -25.40 29.68 6.72
C ALA A 426 -26.53 29.94 5.72
N MET A 427 -26.49 31.06 5.01
CA MET A 427 -27.41 31.35 3.92
C MET A 427 -27.28 30.41 2.71
N MET A 428 -26.07 29.91 2.43
CA MET A 428 -25.83 28.88 1.39
C MET A 428 -26.40 27.52 1.74
N HIS A 429 -26.53 27.20 3.01
CA HIS A 429 -26.97 25.89 3.50
C HIS A 429 -28.39 25.92 4.06
N ALA A 430 -29.03 27.09 4.14
CA ALA A 430 -30.42 27.22 4.51
C ALA A 430 -31.31 26.58 3.44
N ARG A 431 -32.11 25.61 3.87
CA ARG A 431 -33.01 24.81 3.00
C ARG A 431 -34.41 25.43 2.89
N THR A 432 -34.74 26.34 3.79
CA THR A 432 -36.06 26.96 3.86
C THR A 432 -35.97 28.46 4.05
N VAL A 433 -37.06 29.18 3.64
CA VAL A 433 -37.20 30.63 3.81
C VAL A 433 -37.22 31.03 5.28
N ASP A 434 -37.72 30.12 6.15
CA ASP A 434 -37.81 30.35 7.58
C ASP A 434 -36.44 30.24 8.25
N GLU A 435 -35.59 29.28 7.83
CA GLU A 435 -34.17 29.23 8.22
C GLU A 435 -33.41 30.50 7.79
N LEU A 436 -33.70 31.05 6.60
CA LEU A 436 -33.10 32.29 6.13
C LEU A 436 -33.55 33.51 6.95
N LYS A 437 -34.81 33.54 7.37
CA LYS A 437 -35.34 34.58 8.24
C LYS A 437 -34.75 34.47 9.66
N GLU A 438 -34.64 33.28 10.20
CA GLU A 438 -33.96 33.05 11.49
C GLU A 438 -32.50 33.47 11.43
N ILE A 439 -31.76 33.11 10.38
CA ILE A 439 -30.35 33.50 10.17
C ILE A 439 -30.24 35.01 10.04
N SER A 440 -31.19 35.68 9.36
CA SER A 440 -31.22 37.13 9.22
C SER A 440 -31.66 37.87 10.48
N ALA A 441 -32.53 37.28 11.29
CA ALA A 441 -32.96 37.82 12.59
C ALA A 441 -31.89 37.71 13.66
N GLN A 442 -31.12 36.61 13.66
CA GLN A 442 -29.95 36.43 14.54
C GLN A 442 -28.82 37.44 14.26
N LYS A 443 -28.88 38.18 13.17
CA LYS A 443 -27.92 39.22 12.83
C LYS A 443 -27.96 40.42 13.81
N ASN A 444 -29.04 40.58 14.54
CA ASN A 444 -29.24 41.67 15.49
C ASN A 444 -29.04 41.29 16.94
N GLU A 445 -28.85 40.00 17.24
CA GLU A 445 -28.49 39.53 18.60
C GLU A 445 -27.02 39.15 18.60
N GLU A 446 -26.23 39.90 19.34
CA GLU A 446 -24.84 39.73 19.76
C GLU A 446 -23.97 38.76 18.94
N GLU A 447 -22.92 39.29 18.29
CA GLU A 447 -21.82 38.47 17.74
C GLU A 447 -21.44 37.38 18.76
N PRO A 448 -21.70 36.12 18.48
CA PRO A 448 -21.27 35.07 19.41
C PRO A 448 -19.75 35.14 19.45
N ASP A 449 -19.26 35.33 20.68
CA ASP A 449 -17.86 35.41 21.04
C ASP A 449 -17.03 34.42 20.19
N ALA A 450 -16.30 34.90 19.20
CA ALA A 450 -15.34 34.12 18.44
C ALA A 450 -14.30 33.45 19.36
N ASP A 451 -14.20 33.98 20.58
CA ASP A 451 -13.30 33.50 21.61
C ASP A 451 -13.78 32.22 22.34
N VAL A 452 -15.02 31.76 22.15
CA VAL A 452 -15.53 30.58 22.87
C VAL A 452 -14.93 29.26 22.39
N PHE A 453 -14.59 29.12 21.10
CA PHE A 453 -13.99 27.89 20.56
C PHE A 453 -12.47 27.87 20.68
N TRP A 454 -11.83 28.98 20.39
CA TRP A 454 -10.39 29.09 20.39
C TRP A 454 -9.72 28.70 21.74
N PRO A 455 -10.21 29.06 22.93
CA PRO A 455 -9.58 28.63 24.17
C PRO A 455 -9.46 27.12 24.32
N ARG A 456 -10.47 26.34 23.90
CA ARG A 456 -10.43 24.87 23.96
C ARG A 456 -9.49 24.29 22.90
N THR A 457 -9.56 24.78 21.67
CA THR A 457 -8.64 24.41 20.58
C THR A 457 -7.20 24.73 20.97
N ARG A 458 -6.98 25.88 21.63
CA ARG A 458 -5.68 26.30 22.13
C ARG A 458 -5.16 25.38 23.24
N GLN A 459 -6.01 24.96 24.15
CA GLN A 459 -5.64 23.99 25.20
C GLN A 459 -5.30 22.62 24.60
N ALA A 460 -6.11 22.14 23.66
CA ALA A 460 -5.84 20.91 22.96
C ALA A 460 -4.51 20.96 22.20
N LEU A 461 -4.28 22.03 21.41
CA LEU A 461 -3.03 22.20 20.68
C LEU A 461 -1.81 22.27 21.62
N LEU A 462 -1.92 22.96 22.77
CA LEU A 462 -0.85 22.99 23.77
C LEU A 462 -0.55 21.59 24.30
N MET A 463 -1.58 20.80 24.60
CA MET A 463 -1.42 19.42 25.05
C MET A 463 -0.70 18.58 23.98
N GLU A 464 -1.07 18.73 22.70
CA GLU A 464 -0.42 18.03 21.59
C GLU A 464 1.06 18.43 21.43
N LEU A 465 1.39 19.70 21.60
CA LEU A 465 2.79 20.17 21.57
C LEU A 465 3.60 19.59 22.74
N VAL A 466 3.02 19.48 23.93
CA VAL A 466 3.65 18.80 25.07
C VAL A 466 3.85 17.32 24.78
N CYS A 467 2.86 16.63 24.24
CA CYS A 467 2.96 15.24 23.79
C CYS A 467 4.06 15.06 22.75
N LEU A 468 4.19 15.99 21.80
CA LEU A 468 5.23 15.98 20.78
C LEU A 468 6.65 16.07 21.38
N VAL A 469 6.86 16.97 22.37
CA VAL A 469 8.14 17.07 23.07
C VAL A 469 8.45 15.77 23.83
N ILE A 470 7.48 15.21 24.52
CA ILE A 470 7.65 13.93 25.25
C ILE A 470 7.98 12.81 24.25
N SER A 471 7.30 12.73 23.11
CA SER A 471 7.60 11.76 22.05
C SER A 471 9.04 11.86 21.55
N MET A 472 9.54 13.08 21.33
CA MET A 472 10.93 13.30 20.91
C MET A 472 11.93 12.81 21.96
N LEU A 473 11.69 13.07 23.25
CA LEU A 473 12.54 12.62 24.35
C LEU A 473 12.53 11.09 24.48
N VAL A 474 11.34 10.48 24.42
CA VAL A 474 11.17 9.02 24.48
C VAL A 474 11.85 8.35 23.29
N THR A 475 11.67 8.85 22.07
CA THR A 475 12.31 8.32 20.87
C THR A 475 13.84 8.34 21.00
N ARG A 476 14.41 9.47 21.42
CA ARG A 476 15.85 9.59 21.65
C ARG A 476 16.36 8.61 22.70
N SER A 477 15.67 8.50 23.83
CA SER A 477 16.04 7.61 24.94
C SER A 477 15.94 6.13 24.53
N SER A 478 14.85 5.75 23.89
CA SER A 478 14.61 4.36 23.44
C SER A 478 15.61 3.94 22.37
N ALA A 479 15.85 4.78 21.36
CA ALA A 479 16.84 4.51 20.31
C ALA A 479 18.26 4.38 20.90
N HIS A 480 18.66 5.23 21.83
CA HIS A 480 19.95 5.12 22.50
C HIS A 480 20.08 3.80 23.28
N SER A 481 19.06 3.43 24.07
CA SER A 481 19.07 2.20 24.87
C SER A 481 19.14 0.93 24.00
N LEU A 482 18.38 0.90 22.91
CA LEU A 482 18.41 -0.22 21.94
C LEU A 482 19.75 -0.31 21.19
N ASN A 483 20.30 0.84 20.77
CA ASN A 483 21.61 0.86 20.10
C ASN A 483 22.78 0.43 21.01
N THR A 484 22.65 0.68 22.31
CA THR A 484 23.63 0.23 23.33
C THR A 484 23.35 -1.19 23.86
N LYS A 485 22.34 -1.90 23.29
CA LYS A 485 21.93 -3.27 23.65
C LYS A 485 21.50 -3.41 25.11
N GLN A 486 20.99 -2.36 25.74
CA GLN A 486 20.48 -2.36 27.11
C GLN A 486 18.99 -2.78 27.19
N GLY A 487 18.36 -3.04 26.04
CA GLY A 487 16.93 -3.33 25.95
C GLY A 487 16.07 -2.07 25.98
N LEU A 488 14.75 -2.23 25.96
CA LEU A 488 13.79 -1.13 26.00
C LEU A 488 13.38 -0.81 27.45
N PRO A 489 13.65 0.41 27.97
CA PRO A 489 13.24 0.78 29.34
C PRO A 489 11.71 0.77 29.45
N PHE A 490 11.18 0.10 30.48
CA PHE A 490 9.74 0.02 30.73
C PHE A 490 9.07 1.41 30.84
N VAL A 491 9.75 2.37 31.46
CA VAL A 491 9.22 3.75 31.58
C VAL A 491 9.04 4.39 30.21
N ASN A 492 9.99 4.22 29.28
CA ASN A 492 9.88 4.76 27.93
C ASN A 492 8.68 4.14 27.20
N GLN A 493 8.50 2.82 27.31
CA GLN A 493 7.38 2.12 26.74
C GLN A 493 6.04 2.61 27.29
N ALA A 494 5.91 2.68 28.62
CA ALA A 494 4.67 3.14 29.28
C ALA A 494 4.33 4.59 28.88
N VAL A 495 5.31 5.48 28.89
CA VAL A 495 5.12 6.89 28.49
C VAL A 495 4.75 7.00 27.01
N ALA A 496 5.38 6.22 26.13
CA ALA A 496 5.03 6.21 24.71
C ALA A 496 3.58 5.82 24.47
N TRP A 497 3.09 4.76 25.13
CA TRP A 497 1.69 4.35 25.02
C TRP A 497 0.72 5.40 25.56
N VAL A 498 1.02 6.02 26.70
CA VAL A 498 0.22 7.10 27.26
C VAL A 498 0.14 8.29 26.31
N VAL A 499 1.26 8.69 25.73
CA VAL A 499 1.32 9.79 24.75
C VAL A 499 0.55 9.45 23.49
N MET A 500 0.71 8.24 22.95
CA MET A 500 0.00 7.78 21.76
C MET A 500 -1.51 7.82 21.94
N LEU A 501 -2.01 7.21 23.01
CA LEU A 501 -3.44 7.17 23.32
C LEU A 501 -3.98 8.55 23.70
N GLY A 502 -3.20 9.33 24.44
CA GLY A 502 -3.56 10.68 24.90
C GLY A 502 -3.70 11.64 23.72
N SER A 503 -2.70 11.71 22.84
CA SER A 503 -2.73 12.61 21.70
C SER A 503 -3.85 12.25 20.71
N MET A 504 -4.05 10.98 20.38
CA MET A 504 -5.13 10.55 19.50
C MET A 504 -6.54 10.77 20.09
N SER A 505 -6.68 10.74 21.41
CA SER A 505 -7.97 10.96 22.08
C SER A 505 -8.32 12.45 22.25
N ALA A 506 -7.35 13.34 22.26
CA ALA A 506 -7.56 14.77 22.52
C ALA A 506 -8.53 15.45 21.53
N PRO A 507 -8.44 15.26 20.21
CA PRO A 507 -9.44 15.79 19.28
C PRO A 507 -10.84 15.24 19.53
N LEU A 508 -10.94 13.97 19.97
CA LEU A 508 -12.23 13.34 20.25
C LEU A 508 -12.89 13.93 21.50
N VAL A 509 -12.12 14.10 22.57
CA VAL A 509 -12.63 14.58 23.86
C VAL A 509 -12.88 16.09 23.82
N LEU A 510 -11.96 16.86 23.25
CA LEU A 510 -12.02 18.32 23.27
C LEU A 510 -12.70 18.92 22.04
N GLY A 511 -12.57 18.25 20.88
CA GLY A 511 -13.09 18.74 19.61
C GLY A 511 -14.53 18.38 19.30
N PHE A 512 -15.07 17.27 19.86
CA PHE A 512 -16.43 16.80 19.55
C PHE A 512 -17.49 17.19 20.58
N GLN A 513 -17.15 17.91 21.63
CA GLN A 513 -18.15 18.47 22.54
C GLN A 513 -18.91 19.59 21.82
N ARG A 514 -19.99 19.20 21.13
CA ARG A 514 -20.93 20.16 20.53
C ARG A 514 -21.60 20.96 21.63
N PRO A 515 -21.47 22.29 21.69
CA PRO A 515 -22.41 23.09 22.42
C PRO A 515 -23.79 22.88 21.78
N ARG A 516 -24.80 22.48 22.57
CA ARG A 516 -26.18 22.35 22.10
C ARG A 516 -26.59 23.68 21.44
N GLY A 517 -26.85 23.66 20.15
CA GLY A 517 -27.43 24.78 19.41
C GLY A 517 -26.47 25.77 18.74
N LYS A 518 -25.14 25.54 18.69
CA LYS A 518 -24.17 26.45 18.03
C LYS A 518 -23.37 25.79 16.92
N LEU A 519 -22.95 26.62 15.94
CA LEU A 519 -22.27 26.26 14.69
C LEU A 519 -21.13 25.24 14.90
N ALA A 520 -20.93 24.38 13.87
CA ALA A 520 -19.84 23.43 13.82
C ALA A 520 -18.48 24.16 13.89
N GLN A 521 -17.53 23.56 14.63
CA GLN A 521 -16.15 24.03 14.68
C GLN A 521 -15.58 24.24 13.28
N PRO A 522 -14.84 25.32 13.00
CA PRO A 522 -14.24 25.56 11.69
C PRO A 522 -13.41 24.38 11.21
N VAL A 523 -13.55 24.01 9.95
CA VAL A 523 -12.85 22.86 9.34
C VAL A 523 -11.34 22.94 9.53
N ARG A 524 -10.77 24.13 9.44
CA ARG A 524 -9.32 24.38 9.62
C ARG A 524 -8.83 24.09 11.02
N GLU A 525 -9.57 24.49 12.05
CA GLU A 525 -9.22 24.14 13.44
C GLU A 525 -9.20 22.64 13.66
N ARG A 526 -10.19 21.92 13.11
CA ARG A 526 -10.23 20.46 13.18
C ARG A 526 -9.05 19.84 12.46
N LEU A 527 -8.71 20.32 11.27
CA LEU A 527 -7.58 19.82 10.49
C LEU A 527 -6.27 20.03 11.26
N VAL A 528 -6.04 21.20 11.83
CA VAL A 528 -4.84 21.49 12.63
C VAL A 528 -4.77 20.58 13.85
N LEU A 529 -5.87 20.41 14.60
CA LEU A 529 -5.89 19.49 15.74
C LEU A 529 -5.59 18.04 15.33
N LEU A 530 -6.16 17.56 14.23
CA LEU A 530 -5.86 16.21 13.72
C LEU A 530 -4.40 16.05 13.34
N ILE A 531 -3.83 17.05 12.67
CA ILE A 531 -2.41 17.04 12.29
C ILE A 531 -1.52 16.93 13.51
N PHE A 532 -1.75 17.78 14.53
CA PHE A 532 -0.91 17.78 15.73
C PHE A 532 -1.19 16.61 16.67
N ALA A 533 -2.39 16.05 16.69
CA ALA A 533 -2.69 14.80 17.40
C ALA A 533 -1.92 13.60 16.83
N PHE A 534 -1.73 13.57 15.52
CA PHE A 534 -0.99 12.50 14.86
C PHE A 534 0.54 12.69 14.93
N ALA A 535 1.03 13.90 15.07
CA ALA A 535 2.46 14.23 15.10
C ALA A 535 3.28 13.47 16.17
N PRO A 536 2.83 13.35 17.45
CA PRO A 536 3.54 12.57 18.47
C PRO A 536 3.67 11.08 18.10
N VAL A 537 2.59 10.49 17.59
CA VAL A 537 2.57 9.09 17.11
C VAL A 537 3.56 8.90 15.97
N PHE A 538 3.55 9.84 15.03
CA PHE A 538 4.42 9.79 13.86
C PHE A 538 5.91 9.87 14.25
N VAL A 539 6.27 10.72 15.22
CA VAL A 539 7.64 10.80 15.76
C VAL A 539 8.05 9.48 16.42
N LEU A 540 7.17 8.87 17.21
CA LEU A 540 7.45 7.59 17.88
C LEU A 540 7.68 6.43 16.87
N LEU A 541 6.97 6.42 15.75
CA LEU A 541 6.98 5.35 14.76
C LEU A 541 7.85 5.63 13.52
N SER A 542 8.55 6.75 13.46
CA SER A 542 9.41 7.11 12.32
C SER A 542 10.84 6.57 12.47
N LEU A 543 11.50 6.38 11.34
CA LEU A 543 12.87 5.86 11.25
C LEU A 543 13.90 6.94 10.96
N ARG A 544 13.59 7.87 10.05
CA ARG A 544 14.57 8.83 9.55
C ARG A 544 13.92 10.16 9.14
N ASP A 545 13.64 10.32 7.87
CA ASP A 545 13.15 11.54 7.23
C ASP A 545 11.63 11.65 7.14
N GLU A 546 10.90 10.62 7.57
CA GLU A 546 9.43 10.61 7.51
C GLU A 546 8.80 11.77 8.28
N VAL A 547 9.39 12.17 9.43
CA VAL A 547 8.86 13.29 10.21
C VAL A 547 9.08 14.62 9.50
N LEU A 548 10.21 14.79 8.80
CA LEU A 548 10.46 15.97 7.97
C LEU A 548 9.48 16.02 6.80
N PHE A 549 9.28 14.87 6.13
CA PHE A 549 8.26 14.74 5.10
C PHE A 549 6.89 15.11 5.63
N TYR A 550 6.49 14.57 6.79
CA TYR A 550 5.20 14.85 7.40
C TYR A 550 5.00 16.34 7.66
N ALA A 551 6.02 17.05 8.15
CA ALA A 551 5.95 18.49 8.37
C ALA A 551 5.75 19.27 7.05
N VAL A 552 6.51 18.94 6.00
CA VAL A 552 6.41 19.60 4.69
C VAL A 552 5.09 19.25 3.99
N TYR A 553 4.64 18.00 4.10
CA TYR A 553 3.36 17.54 3.58
C TYR A 553 2.18 18.25 4.25
N THR A 554 2.23 18.41 5.57
CA THR A 554 1.24 19.16 6.34
C THR A 554 1.10 20.60 5.85
N LEU A 555 2.24 21.27 5.60
CA LEU A 555 2.22 22.62 5.03
C LEU A 555 1.59 22.64 3.63
N LEU A 556 1.86 21.64 2.79
CA LEU A 556 1.23 21.53 1.47
C LEU A 556 -0.29 21.37 1.57
N VAL A 557 -0.77 20.50 2.46
CA VAL A 557 -2.22 20.30 2.69
C VAL A 557 -2.89 21.58 3.19
N LEU A 558 -2.25 22.29 4.12
CA LEU A 558 -2.77 23.56 4.65
C LEU A 558 -2.77 24.65 3.58
N ALA A 559 -1.70 24.77 2.79
CA ALA A 559 -1.61 25.73 1.68
C ALA A 559 -2.67 25.44 0.62
N TRP A 560 -2.85 24.15 0.23
CA TRP A 560 -3.89 23.77 -0.70
C TRP A 560 -5.30 24.09 -0.16
N GLY A 561 -5.59 23.73 1.09
CA GLY A 561 -6.88 24.05 1.72
C GLY A 561 -7.14 25.56 1.78
N HIS A 562 -6.10 26.37 1.93
CA HIS A 562 -6.21 27.83 1.88
C HIS A 562 -6.51 28.33 0.46
N MET A 563 -5.81 27.81 -0.56
CA MET A 563 -6.09 28.15 -1.96
C MET A 563 -7.51 27.79 -2.38
N GLU A 564 -8.01 26.62 -1.99
CA GLU A 564 -9.38 26.21 -2.30
C GLU A 564 -10.44 27.10 -1.65
N ALA A 565 -10.20 27.52 -0.41
CA ALA A 565 -11.11 28.44 0.28
C ALA A 565 -11.18 29.80 -0.40
N GLU A 566 -10.04 30.34 -0.86
CA GLU A 566 -10.00 31.61 -1.59
C GLU A 566 -10.67 31.50 -2.98
N LEU A 567 -10.44 30.41 -3.71
CA LEU A 567 -11.12 30.14 -4.99
C LEU A 567 -12.64 30.04 -4.83
N ALA A 568 -13.11 29.37 -3.77
CA ALA A 568 -14.54 29.30 -3.47
C ALA A 568 -15.15 30.68 -3.17
N ARG A 569 -14.42 31.50 -2.42
CA ARG A 569 -14.84 32.88 -2.11
C ARG A 569 -15.03 33.75 -3.35
N ASP A 570 -14.06 33.67 -4.26
CA ASP A 570 -14.10 34.48 -5.51
C ASP A 570 -15.33 34.19 -6.36
N ARG A 571 -15.74 32.93 -6.42
CA ARG A 571 -16.93 32.52 -7.19
C ARG A 571 -18.19 33.12 -6.64
N ILE A 572 -18.37 33.12 -5.33
CA ILE A 572 -19.53 33.70 -4.68
C ILE A 572 -19.63 35.18 -5.01
N VAL A 573 -18.50 35.91 -5.05
CA VAL A 573 -18.45 37.32 -5.39
C VAL A 573 -18.80 37.56 -6.86
N ILE A 574 -18.23 36.75 -7.78
CA ILE A 574 -18.50 36.86 -9.21
C ILE A 574 -19.97 36.55 -9.54
N GLU A 575 -20.55 35.50 -8.95
CA GLU A 575 -21.96 35.17 -9.13
C GLU A 575 -22.90 36.29 -8.66
N ARG A 576 -22.56 36.96 -7.55
CA ARG A 576 -23.32 38.12 -7.06
C ARG A 576 -23.23 39.33 -8.00
N ILE A 577 -22.07 39.58 -8.61
CA ILE A 577 -21.85 40.68 -9.53
C ILE A 577 -22.57 40.43 -10.87
N THR A 578 -22.49 39.20 -11.39
CA THR A 578 -23.05 38.82 -12.69
C THR A 578 -24.57 38.65 -12.64
N SER A 579 -25.16 38.30 -11.51
CA SER A 579 -26.61 38.16 -11.36
C SER A 579 -27.36 39.51 -11.27
N GLY A 580 -26.66 40.65 -11.20
CA GLY A 580 -27.26 41.98 -11.35
C GLY A 580 -28.32 42.37 -10.32
N THR A 581 -28.51 41.62 -9.26
CA THR A 581 -29.59 41.81 -8.30
C THR A 581 -29.27 42.89 -7.28
N ARG A 582 -29.58 44.12 -7.69
CA ARG A 582 -29.83 45.25 -6.76
C ARG A 582 -31.28 45.23 -6.19
N SER A 583 -32.05 44.20 -6.42
CA SER A 583 -33.47 44.15 -5.98
C SER A 583 -33.70 43.11 -4.90
N ALA A 584 -34.54 43.56 -3.96
CA ALA A 584 -35.02 42.83 -2.80
C ALA A 584 -35.29 41.33 -3.05
N VAL A 585 -34.85 40.56 -2.10
CA VAL A 585 -35.09 39.14 -1.88
C VAL A 585 -36.49 38.69 -2.26
N THR A 586 -36.69 38.33 -3.51
CA THR A 586 -37.60 37.25 -3.86
C THR A 586 -36.68 36.02 -4.02
N VAL A 587 -36.76 35.14 -3.06
CA VAL A 587 -36.09 33.85 -3.11
C VAL A 587 -36.71 33.00 -4.22
N GLN A 588 -36.32 33.28 -5.47
CA GLN A 588 -36.39 32.29 -6.53
C GLN A 588 -35.12 31.46 -6.40
N GLU A 589 -35.30 30.17 -6.12
CA GLU A 589 -34.24 29.20 -6.15
C GLU A 589 -33.33 29.43 -7.35
N PRO A 590 -32.00 29.42 -7.19
CA PRO A 590 -31.10 29.57 -8.31
C PRO A 590 -31.25 28.35 -9.23
N GLN A 591 -32.06 28.53 -10.29
CA GLN A 591 -32.28 27.53 -11.36
C GLN A 591 -31.09 27.44 -12.32
N ARG A 592 -29.86 27.48 -11.87
CA ARG A 592 -28.74 27.19 -12.75
C ARG A 592 -28.03 25.96 -12.28
N PRO A 593 -27.84 24.93 -13.16
CA PRO A 593 -26.98 23.83 -12.86
C PRO A 593 -25.60 24.42 -12.56
N ARG A 594 -25.15 24.26 -11.33
CA ARG A 594 -23.81 24.59 -10.89
C ARG A 594 -22.80 23.98 -11.89
N ASN A 595 -21.85 24.77 -12.37
CA ASN A 595 -20.63 24.26 -13.02
C ASN A 595 -19.74 23.49 -11.99
N MET A 596 -20.37 22.85 -11.03
CA MET A 596 -19.75 22.11 -9.94
C MET A 596 -18.85 20.99 -10.42
N ILE A 597 -19.19 20.34 -11.53
CA ILE A 597 -18.54 19.09 -11.94
C ILE A 597 -17.03 19.23 -12.14
N LEU A 598 -16.59 20.31 -12.81
CA LEU A 598 -15.15 20.48 -13.10
C LEU A 598 -14.33 20.79 -11.86
N ASP A 599 -14.87 21.56 -10.95
CA ASP A 599 -14.17 21.95 -9.72
C ASP A 599 -14.15 20.81 -8.70
N ASP A 600 -15.25 20.09 -8.57
CA ASP A 600 -15.35 18.92 -7.72
C ASP A 600 -14.41 17.80 -8.23
N ILE A 601 -14.30 17.61 -9.55
CA ILE A 601 -13.33 16.70 -10.18
C ILE A 601 -11.90 17.14 -9.87
N ARG A 602 -11.59 18.44 -10.05
CA ARG A 602 -10.26 18.99 -9.75
C ARG A 602 -9.88 18.76 -8.28
N VAL A 603 -10.76 19.12 -7.35
CA VAL A 603 -10.56 18.89 -5.91
C VAL A 603 -10.39 17.41 -5.62
N GLY A 604 -11.22 16.54 -6.21
CA GLY A 604 -11.12 15.09 -6.07
C GLY A 604 -9.80 14.53 -6.57
N ILE A 605 -9.31 14.99 -7.72
CA ILE A 605 -8.01 14.57 -8.28
C ILE A 605 -6.85 15.00 -7.36
N VAL A 606 -6.84 16.26 -6.93
CA VAL A 606 -5.79 16.77 -6.03
C VAL A 606 -5.82 16.02 -4.70
N TYR A 607 -7.02 15.76 -4.15
CA TYR A 607 -7.17 14.94 -2.95
C TYR A 607 -6.58 13.53 -3.12
N LEU A 608 -6.88 12.85 -4.23
CA LEU A 608 -6.32 11.53 -4.53
C LEU A 608 -4.80 11.57 -4.67
N VAL A 609 -4.26 12.59 -5.33
CA VAL A 609 -2.80 12.77 -5.42
C VAL A 609 -2.21 12.96 -4.04
N LEU A 610 -2.76 13.84 -3.21
CA LEU A 610 -2.27 14.07 -1.85
C LEU A 610 -2.37 12.80 -0.99
N LEU A 611 -3.44 12.00 -1.11
CA LEU A 611 -3.59 10.74 -0.41
C LEU A 611 -2.44 9.77 -0.74
N HIS A 612 -2.14 9.60 -2.03
CA HIS A 612 -1.03 8.74 -2.46
C HIS A 612 0.33 9.31 -2.08
N VAL A 613 0.51 10.62 -2.16
CA VAL A 613 1.71 11.31 -1.71
C VAL A 613 1.94 11.08 -0.21
N GLY A 614 0.90 11.17 0.62
CA GLY A 614 0.96 10.87 2.04
C GLY A 614 1.44 9.44 2.31
N PHE A 615 0.94 8.45 1.56
CA PHE A 615 1.33 7.05 1.70
C PHE A 615 2.77 6.78 1.22
N PHE A 616 3.09 7.18 -0.02
CA PHE A 616 4.39 6.88 -0.62
C PHE A 616 5.53 7.75 -0.11
N GLY A 617 5.23 8.93 0.42
CA GLY A 617 6.23 9.88 0.96
C GLY A 617 6.89 9.40 2.24
N THR A 618 6.23 8.54 2.98
CA THR A 618 6.81 7.85 4.15
C THR A 618 7.77 6.71 3.78
N GLY A 619 8.02 6.49 2.48
CA GLY A 619 8.90 5.42 2.00
C GLY A 619 8.20 4.09 1.78
N ASN A 620 6.87 4.03 1.96
CA ASN A 620 6.09 2.84 1.65
C ASN A 620 6.11 2.54 0.15
N VAL A 621 6.09 1.27 -0.17
CA VAL A 621 5.83 0.74 -1.50
C VAL A 621 4.72 -0.31 -1.37
N ALA A 622 4.11 -0.72 -2.49
CA ALA A 622 3.03 -1.70 -2.47
C ALA A 622 3.54 -3.14 -2.18
N SER A 623 4.44 -3.27 -1.22
CA SER A 623 5.02 -4.53 -0.79
C SER A 623 5.15 -4.56 0.73
N ILE A 624 4.87 -5.70 1.33
CA ILE A 624 5.03 -5.91 2.78
C ILE A 624 6.49 -5.72 3.23
N SER A 625 7.45 -5.94 2.32
CA SER A 625 8.88 -5.74 2.59
C SER A 625 9.28 -4.28 2.81
N SER A 626 8.42 -3.31 2.46
CA SER A 626 8.67 -1.89 2.71
C SER A 626 8.32 -1.43 4.12
N PHE A 627 7.63 -2.25 4.90
CA PHE A 627 7.28 -1.94 6.28
C PHE A 627 8.44 -2.29 7.21
N TYR A 628 9.11 -1.26 7.70
CA TYR A 628 10.19 -1.42 8.67
C TYR A 628 9.62 -1.59 10.08
N LEU A 629 9.87 -2.74 10.70
CA LEU A 629 9.42 -3.05 12.06
C LEU A 629 10.26 -2.34 13.14
N SER A 630 11.43 -1.84 12.79
CA SER A 630 12.37 -1.19 13.72
C SER A 630 11.76 -0.14 14.64
N PRO A 631 10.92 0.81 14.14
CA PRO A 631 10.28 1.81 15.02
C PRO A 631 9.27 1.18 15.97
N VAL A 632 8.61 0.10 15.55
CA VAL A 632 7.58 -0.57 16.35
C VAL A 632 8.21 -1.29 17.55
N TYR A 633 9.43 -1.80 17.41
CA TYR A 633 10.17 -2.40 18.53
C TYR A 633 10.53 -1.41 19.64
N ARG A 634 10.43 -0.11 19.39
CA ARG A 634 10.51 0.90 20.47
C ARG A 634 9.25 0.95 21.36
N GLN A 635 8.18 0.28 20.93
CA GLN A 635 6.88 0.28 21.59
C GLN A 635 6.48 -1.13 22.08
N VAL A 636 6.81 -2.16 21.30
CA VAL A 636 6.49 -3.55 21.55
C VAL A 636 7.79 -4.35 21.57
N PRO A 637 8.34 -4.68 22.76
CA PRO A 637 9.65 -5.32 22.87
C PRO A 637 9.64 -6.80 22.47
N GLU A 638 8.47 -7.44 22.42
CA GLU A 638 8.31 -8.84 22.05
C GLU A 638 7.78 -8.98 20.62
N PHE A 639 8.25 -10.00 19.91
CA PHE A 639 7.73 -10.32 18.60
C PHE A 639 6.31 -10.84 18.70
N SER A 640 5.36 -9.99 18.35
CA SER A 640 3.95 -10.35 18.24
C SER A 640 3.42 -9.87 16.88
N PRO A 641 3.27 -10.77 15.89
CA PRO A 641 2.92 -10.37 14.53
C PRO A 641 1.59 -9.63 14.44
N TYR A 642 0.63 -9.97 15.31
CA TYR A 642 -0.68 -9.29 15.33
C TYR A 642 -0.61 -7.87 15.88
N HIS A 643 0.11 -7.65 16.98
CA HIS A 643 0.27 -6.30 17.54
C HIS A 643 1.14 -5.42 16.64
N LEU A 644 2.20 -5.99 16.06
CA LEU A 644 3.07 -5.27 15.12
C LEU A 644 2.30 -4.85 13.87
N ALA A 645 1.50 -5.74 13.28
CA ALA A 645 0.66 -5.42 12.13
C ALA A 645 -0.39 -4.36 12.47
N ALA A 646 -1.06 -4.45 13.63
CA ALA A 646 -2.06 -3.47 14.06
C ALA A 646 -1.49 -2.07 14.29
N MET A 647 -0.20 -1.93 14.58
CA MET A 647 0.46 -0.63 14.73
C MET A 647 0.96 -0.05 13.39
N LEU A 648 1.17 -0.91 12.39
CA LEU A 648 1.62 -0.48 11.06
C LEU A 648 0.46 -0.08 10.15
N VAL A 649 -0.72 -0.68 10.33
CA VAL A 649 -1.95 -0.39 9.58
C VAL A 649 -2.76 0.73 10.23
#